data_25b857432b150197d1a86c634330df64
#
_entry.id   25b857432b150197d1a86c634330df64
#
_cell.length_a   1.000
_cell.length_b   1.000
_cell.length_c   1.000
_cell.angle_alpha   90.00
_cell.angle_beta   90.00
_cell.angle_gamma   90.00
#
_symmetry.space_group_name_H-M   'P 1'
#
loop_
_entity.id
_entity.type
_entity.pdbx_description
1 polymer ?
#
loop_
_entity_poly.entity_id
_entity_poly.type
_entity_poly.pdbx_seq_one_letter_code
_entity_poly.pdbx_strand_id
1 'polypeptide(L)'
;MRKLGIAVAVIVILVVIVILVLPHIIDVNQYRGQIQSELQQRLNRPVQLGELSLGVFPVRIEANNVVIGEDPSFHSNTPFAQVEELDVSVKLIPLLSKNVEIESLNLKRPKIELIHNTQGVWNFSTIAAAPANGTPPVQQPAQPAKPAQASSSGAPQISLGELKITDGQIAVTDYQKRQPRSVYDHIDVTLKNFAPGEPFSIELAAHLPGSGSQKISLTGDGGPINNADVTATPFKGTVKLDQVSLAGVQKFLNSSSLEGTDATVTGTVDLNSSKSVMAANGSLKLTDVVVHGSKVGYPITTDFNADDNLAGNVLDVKKFDAKVGSTSLAAQMKMTQAGTPSPNVDATVHCDNAKVNELLSIAQVFGVGAVAGMTGSGNITLNVHAVGPVNNQGAMQMSGSGALQNVALQPAGFTQPMHIRTANIQFAQNSMNLTNLTASLGSSNASGNASVANFAAPHITFALNIDKVNVTELEKITGGSSQPATKRAGADWSLIPSAEAAAASQPSMMETATGNGTLAVGTITYEQTVLTNVRSNVELNRGVVQLNPLTSKIFGGQQSGSITIDTRPNPMTYQANIKLAGADANAMMSSVSSVKNTVYGTLGATTNISFATPPSGDVTPTLNGTMAMSLANGKIMKLDLPSELSKIGKFGGGAAKGYTAISQMTGTFNVHNGVAQTNDLKAALDIGTMAATGTINLVNQGLNMHVTAVLNKSFSQSVGGTGVGGYMNTALGNKNGELVIPVLITGSMDHPLVAPDVEQIAKMKMNNLLPTAGGLLSGKGGGVGGLVGGLLGGGNQSQQQGKSQQQQNNNPLGGVLGGILGGGKKH
;
A
#
# COMPACT_ATOMS: atom_id res chain seq x y z
N MET A 1 3.64 -94.01 -22.94
CA MET A 1 3.95 -92.76 -22.14
C MET A 1 5.44 -92.59 -21.72
N ARG A 2 6.13 -93.66 -21.25
CA ARG A 2 7.56 -93.57 -20.85
C ARG A 2 8.50 -93.17 -22.01
N LYS A 3 8.30 -93.67 -23.22
CA LYS A 3 9.17 -93.34 -24.40
C LYS A 3 8.93 -91.85 -24.85
N LEU A 4 7.74 -91.38 -24.74
CA LEU A 4 7.41 -89.94 -25.06
C LEU A 4 8.07 -89.00 -24.05
N GLY A 5 8.05 -89.33 -22.75
CA GLY A 5 8.71 -88.60 -21.72
C GLY A 5 10.25 -88.56 -21.86
N ILE A 6 10.87 -89.66 -22.30
CA ILE A 6 12.31 -89.68 -22.55
C ILE A 6 12.67 -88.84 -23.78
N ALA A 7 11.87 -88.89 -24.85
CA ALA A 7 12.07 -88.02 -26.03
C ALA A 7 11.95 -86.56 -25.69
N VAL A 8 10.95 -86.18 -24.93
CA VAL A 8 10.79 -84.76 -24.43
C VAL A 8 11.98 -84.35 -23.53
N ALA A 9 12.42 -85.24 -22.64
CA ALA A 9 13.58 -84.96 -21.79
C ALA A 9 14.88 -84.77 -22.57
N VAL A 10 15.09 -85.61 -23.62
CA VAL A 10 16.27 -85.48 -24.51
C VAL A 10 16.21 -84.22 -25.34
N ILE A 11 15.01 -83.81 -25.82
CA ILE A 11 14.84 -82.53 -26.52
C ILE A 11 15.10 -81.32 -25.56
N VAL A 12 14.60 -81.39 -24.37
CA VAL A 12 14.85 -80.33 -23.35
C VAL A 12 16.34 -80.28 -23.02
N ILE A 13 17.00 -81.37 -22.83
CA ILE A 13 18.46 -81.42 -22.57
C ILE A 13 19.25 -80.86 -23.76
N LEU A 14 18.88 -81.24 -25.00
CA LEU A 14 19.49 -80.69 -26.19
C LEU A 14 19.29 -79.21 -26.34
N VAL A 15 18.08 -78.69 -26.07
CA VAL A 15 17.79 -77.32 -26.07
C VAL A 15 18.60 -76.57 -24.99
N VAL A 16 18.71 -77.12 -23.79
CA VAL A 16 19.56 -76.55 -22.71
C VAL A 16 21.05 -76.60 -23.11
N ILE A 17 21.55 -77.61 -23.74
CA ILE A 17 22.92 -77.65 -24.26
C ILE A 17 23.14 -76.62 -25.33
N VAL A 18 22.21 -76.46 -26.26
CA VAL A 18 22.29 -75.45 -27.32
C VAL A 18 22.27 -74.03 -26.66
N ILE A 19 21.43 -73.80 -25.67
CA ILE A 19 21.35 -72.54 -24.92
C ILE A 19 22.69 -72.26 -24.22
N LEU A 20 23.34 -73.25 -23.60
CA LEU A 20 24.60 -73.05 -22.89
C LEU A 20 25.83 -72.91 -23.82
N VAL A 21 25.81 -73.51 -24.98
CA VAL A 21 26.94 -73.57 -25.91
C VAL A 21 26.91 -72.51 -26.99
N LEU A 22 25.72 -71.99 -27.38
CA LEU A 22 25.53 -71.03 -28.43
C LEU A 22 26.31 -69.72 -28.17
N PRO A 23 26.34 -69.13 -26.93
CA PRO A 23 27.13 -67.96 -26.65
C PRO A 23 28.65 -68.19 -26.78
N HIS A 24 29.12 -69.35 -26.66
CA HIS A 24 30.55 -69.73 -26.79
C HIS A 24 30.98 -70.00 -28.23
N ILE A 25 30.04 -70.23 -29.12
CA ILE A 25 30.30 -70.54 -30.56
C ILE A 25 30.11 -69.29 -31.42
N ILE A 26 29.14 -68.44 -31.04
CA ILE A 26 28.84 -67.17 -31.81
C ILE A 26 29.56 -66.01 -31.15
N ASP A 27 30.68 -65.64 -31.70
CA ASP A 27 31.35 -64.37 -31.31
C ASP A 27 30.64 -63.19 -32.02
N VAL A 28 29.75 -62.52 -31.30
CA VAL A 28 29.02 -61.30 -31.81
C VAL A 28 29.95 -60.14 -32.03
N ASN A 29 31.16 -60.11 -31.47
CA ASN A 29 32.14 -59.05 -31.67
C ASN A 29 32.65 -58.93 -33.11
N GLN A 30 32.62 -60.06 -33.88
CA GLN A 30 32.96 -60.03 -35.30
C GLN A 30 32.01 -59.11 -36.12
N TYR A 31 30.76 -58.91 -35.65
CA TYR A 31 29.74 -57.99 -36.25
C TYR A 31 29.78 -56.61 -35.71
N ARG A 32 30.57 -56.33 -34.65
CA ARG A 32 30.63 -55.01 -33.98
C ARG A 32 30.88 -53.89 -34.95
N GLY A 33 31.88 -53.99 -35.82
CA GLY A 33 32.22 -52.98 -36.83
C GLY A 33 31.08 -52.70 -37.82
N GLN A 34 30.34 -53.75 -38.23
CA GLN A 34 29.20 -53.64 -39.14
C GLN A 34 28.02 -52.95 -38.45
N ILE A 35 27.71 -53.35 -37.22
CA ILE A 35 26.63 -52.73 -36.40
C ILE A 35 26.97 -51.28 -36.14
N GLN A 36 28.22 -50.97 -35.76
CA GLN A 36 28.70 -49.64 -35.55
C GLN A 36 28.56 -48.75 -36.79
N SER A 37 28.95 -49.23 -37.96
CA SER A 37 28.86 -48.47 -39.20
C SER A 37 27.41 -48.24 -39.63
N GLU A 38 26.50 -49.18 -39.44
CA GLU A 38 25.07 -49.05 -39.71
C GLU A 38 24.44 -48.02 -38.76
N LEU A 39 24.77 -48.07 -37.49
CA LEU A 39 24.32 -47.06 -36.50
C LEU A 39 24.84 -45.67 -36.82
N GLN A 40 26.11 -45.53 -37.21
CA GLN A 40 26.70 -44.24 -37.63
C GLN A 40 25.96 -43.67 -38.84
N GLN A 41 25.61 -44.49 -39.81
CA GLN A 41 24.87 -44.05 -41.00
C GLN A 41 23.45 -43.62 -40.64
N ARG A 42 22.75 -44.40 -39.80
CA ARG A 42 21.35 -44.11 -39.43
C ARG A 42 21.21 -42.93 -38.49
N LEU A 43 22.16 -42.77 -37.57
CA LEU A 43 22.12 -41.66 -36.60
C LEU A 43 22.79 -40.36 -37.09
N ASN A 44 23.53 -40.46 -38.20
CA ASN A 44 24.40 -39.40 -38.70
C ASN A 44 25.34 -38.85 -37.62
N ARG A 45 25.88 -39.74 -36.79
CA ARG A 45 26.74 -39.44 -35.64
C ARG A 45 27.87 -40.47 -35.52
N PRO A 46 29.03 -40.08 -35.01
CA PRO A 46 30.04 -41.03 -34.60
C PRO A 46 29.49 -41.96 -33.52
N VAL A 47 29.52 -43.27 -33.77
CA VAL A 47 29.12 -44.28 -32.78
C VAL A 47 30.32 -45.15 -32.46
N GLN A 48 30.52 -45.47 -31.23
CA GLN A 48 31.49 -46.41 -30.70
C GLN A 48 30.77 -47.43 -29.82
N LEU A 49 30.97 -48.70 -30.09
CA LEU A 49 30.48 -49.80 -29.31
C LEU A 49 31.66 -50.48 -28.62
N GLY A 50 31.55 -50.73 -27.33
CA GLY A 50 32.50 -51.56 -26.63
C GLY A 50 32.31 -53.05 -26.92
N GLU A 51 32.53 -53.90 -25.92
CA GLU A 51 32.39 -55.35 -26.07
C GLU A 51 30.91 -55.73 -26.22
N LEU A 52 30.63 -56.62 -27.16
CA LEU A 52 29.32 -57.19 -27.39
C LEU A 52 29.26 -58.61 -26.82
N SER A 53 28.19 -58.95 -26.11
CA SER A 53 27.88 -60.30 -25.64
C SER A 53 26.51 -60.79 -26.11
N LEU A 54 26.34 -62.08 -26.25
CA LEU A 54 25.08 -62.74 -26.65
C LEU A 54 24.50 -63.53 -25.49
N GLY A 55 23.31 -63.06 -25.00
CA GLY A 55 22.46 -63.84 -24.10
C GLY A 55 21.48 -64.69 -24.91
N VAL A 56 21.20 -65.93 -24.49
CA VAL A 56 20.42 -66.87 -25.27
C VAL A 56 19.01 -67.04 -24.70
N PHE A 57 18.81 -66.76 -23.41
CA PHE A 57 17.50 -66.85 -22.81
C PHE A 57 17.25 -65.74 -21.77
N PRO A 58 16.48 -64.70 -22.12
CA PRO A 58 15.94 -64.39 -23.46
C PRO A 58 17.08 -64.17 -24.47
N VAL A 59 16.80 -64.23 -25.74
CA VAL A 59 17.75 -63.84 -26.79
C VAL A 59 18.02 -62.39 -26.71
N ARG A 60 19.22 -61.95 -26.29
CA ARG A 60 19.60 -60.56 -26.12
C ARG A 60 21.03 -60.31 -26.58
N ILE A 61 21.23 -59.08 -27.06
CA ILE A 61 22.55 -58.54 -27.30
C ILE A 61 22.81 -57.45 -26.24
N GLU A 62 23.91 -57.64 -25.52
CA GLU A 62 24.39 -56.65 -24.56
C GLU A 62 25.60 -55.93 -25.16
N ALA A 63 25.59 -54.64 -25.16
CA ALA A 63 26.68 -53.78 -25.61
C ALA A 63 27.17 -52.93 -24.46
N ASN A 64 28.45 -53.07 -24.11
CA ASN A 64 29.07 -52.27 -23.08
C ASN A 64 29.66 -50.98 -23.65
N ASN A 65 29.65 -49.92 -22.86
CA ASN A 65 30.26 -48.62 -23.17
C ASN A 65 29.88 -48.10 -24.56
N VAL A 66 28.59 -47.98 -24.81
CA VAL A 66 28.06 -47.36 -26.03
C VAL A 66 28.23 -45.85 -25.97
N VAL A 67 28.91 -45.27 -26.97
CA VAL A 67 29.11 -43.83 -27.08
C VAL A 67 28.57 -43.35 -28.41
N ILE A 68 27.70 -42.34 -28.38
CA ILE A 68 27.21 -41.60 -29.53
C ILE A 68 27.82 -40.21 -29.48
N GLY A 69 28.65 -39.90 -30.43
CA GLY A 69 29.36 -38.63 -30.52
C GLY A 69 28.40 -37.45 -30.76
N GLU A 70 28.88 -36.26 -30.48
CA GLU A 70 28.12 -35.04 -30.73
C GLU A 70 28.26 -34.59 -32.19
N ASP A 71 27.31 -33.84 -32.68
CA ASP A 71 27.39 -33.16 -33.98
C ASP A 71 28.45 -32.06 -33.90
N PRO A 72 29.44 -32.03 -34.80
CA PRO A 72 30.49 -31.02 -34.76
C PRO A 72 29.99 -29.58 -34.78
N SER A 73 28.80 -29.31 -35.30
CA SER A 73 28.20 -27.99 -35.34
C SER A 73 27.88 -27.39 -33.96
N PHE A 74 27.76 -28.24 -32.92
CA PHE A 74 27.50 -27.80 -31.56
C PHE A 74 28.76 -27.49 -30.74
N HIS A 75 29.96 -27.78 -31.30
CA HIS A 75 31.26 -27.46 -30.68
C HIS A 75 31.39 -27.99 -29.24
N SER A 76 30.78 -29.14 -28.93
CA SER A 76 30.85 -29.75 -27.61
C SER A 76 31.98 -30.77 -27.56
N ASN A 77 32.71 -30.79 -26.43
CA ASN A 77 33.70 -31.80 -26.14
C ASN A 77 33.10 -33.05 -25.47
N THR A 78 31.84 -33.02 -25.08
CA THR A 78 31.10 -34.15 -24.51
C THR A 78 30.33 -34.86 -25.61
N PRO A 79 30.27 -36.19 -25.62
CA PRO A 79 29.44 -36.92 -26.53
C PRO A 79 27.96 -36.65 -26.28
N PHE A 80 27.12 -36.81 -27.30
CA PHE A 80 25.68 -36.68 -27.22
C PHE A 80 25.08 -37.67 -26.23
N ALA A 81 25.52 -38.91 -26.27
CA ALA A 81 25.06 -39.93 -25.33
C ALA A 81 26.16 -40.94 -25.01
N GLN A 82 26.18 -41.39 -23.79
CA GLN A 82 27.01 -42.48 -23.30
C GLN A 82 26.11 -43.44 -22.54
N VAL A 83 26.22 -44.73 -22.77
CA VAL A 83 25.49 -45.76 -22.02
C VAL A 83 26.48 -46.79 -21.53
N GLU A 84 26.51 -47.06 -20.23
CA GLU A 84 27.46 -48.04 -19.68
C GLU A 84 27.15 -49.46 -20.17
N GLU A 85 25.87 -49.80 -20.17
CA GLU A 85 25.40 -51.11 -20.63
C GLU A 85 24.06 -50.94 -21.35
N LEU A 86 23.97 -51.38 -22.57
CA LEU A 86 22.77 -51.44 -23.41
C LEU A 86 22.44 -52.90 -23.67
N ASP A 87 21.27 -53.33 -23.18
CA ASP A 87 20.78 -54.67 -23.36
C ASP A 87 19.52 -54.65 -24.22
N VAL A 88 19.56 -55.32 -25.35
CA VAL A 88 18.46 -55.40 -26.34
C VAL A 88 18.00 -56.84 -26.43
N SER A 89 16.80 -57.15 -25.93
CA SER A 89 16.20 -58.47 -26.03
C SER A 89 15.18 -58.51 -27.18
N VAL A 90 15.11 -59.63 -27.86
CA VAL A 90 14.17 -59.87 -28.96
C VAL A 90 13.32 -61.13 -28.71
N LYS A 91 12.10 -61.11 -29.19
CA LYS A 91 11.20 -62.26 -29.07
C LYS A 91 11.67 -63.38 -29.99
N LEU A 92 11.80 -64.57 -29.41
CA LEU A 92 12.35 -65.76 -30.10
C LEU A 92 11.44 -66.27 -31.23
N ILE A 93 10.10 -66.28 -31.02
CA ILE A 93 9.16 -66.89 -31.99
C ILE A 93 9.06 -66.06 -33.29
N PRO A 94 8.89 -64.68 -33.19
CA PRO A 94 8.96 -63.84 -34.40
C PRO A 94 10.31 -63.91 -35.09
N LEU A 95 11.40 -64.01 -34.35
CA LEU A 95 12.76 -64.11 -34.90
C LEU A 95 12.94 -65.39 -35.79
N LEU A 96 12.34 -66.53 -35.44
CA LEU A 96 12.32 -67.72 -36.25
C LEU A 96 11.62 -67.49 -37.63
N SER A 97 10.71 -66.53 -37.71
CA SER A 97 10.04 -66.13 -38.94
C SER A 97 10.73 -64.90 -39.59
N LYS A 98 11.96 -64.52 -39.18
CA LYS A 98 12.74 -63.44 -39.67
C LYS A 98 12.10 -62.07 -39.35
N ASN A 99 11.14 -61.97 -38.42
CA ASN A 99 10.59 -60.78 -37.92
C ASN A 99 11.32 -60.41 -36.61
N VAL A 100 11.92 -59.22 -36.53
CA VAL A 100 12.61 -58.73 -35.34
C VAL A 100 11.62 -57.91 -34.52
N GLU A 101 11.14 -58.48 -33.44
CA GLU A 101 10.31 -57.77 -32.43
C GLU A 101 11.15 -57.55 -31.17
N ILE A 102 11.31 -56.29 -30.74
CA ILE A 102 12.05 -55.97 -29.53
C ILE A 102 11.18 -56.30 -28.32
N GLU A 103 11.67 -57.17 -27.47
CA GLU A 103 11.01 -57.54 -26.23
C GLU A 103 11.33 -56.56 -25.12
N SER A 104 12.61 -56.24 -24.92
CA SER A 104 13.04 -55.24 -23.96
C SER A 104 14.26 -54.47 -24.44
N LEU A 105 14.35 -53.22 -23.99
CA LEU A 105 15.48 -52.31 -24.17
C LEU A 105 15.86 -51.76 -22.79
N ASN A 106 17.00 -52.22 -22.25
CA ASN A 106 17.50 -51.83 -20.95
C ASN A 106 18.75 -50.97 -21.09
N LEU A 107 18.75 -49.80 -20.50
CA LEU A 107 19.89 -48.89 -20.47
C LEU A 107 20.31 -48.67 -19.00
N LYS A 108 21.55 -49.01 -18.69
CA LYS A 108 22.14 -48.73 -17.37
C LYS A 108 23.04 -47.52 -17.44
N ARG A 109 22.84 -46.61 -16.55
CA ARG A 109 23.57 -45.35 -16.42
C ARG A 109 23.77 -44.59 -17.74
N PRO A 110 22.71 -44.41 -18.55
CA PRO A 110 22.83 -43.56 -19.73
C PRO A 110 23.06 -42.12 -19.30
N LYS A 111 24.00 -41.44 -19.95
CA LYS A 111 24.29 -40.01 -19.82
C LYS A 111 24.00 -39.33 -21.15
N ILE A 112 23.09 -38.39 -21.17
CA ILE A 112 22.65 -37.69 -22.38
C ILE A 112 22.92 -36.19 -22.20
N GLU A 113 23.61 -35.58 -23.18
CA GLU A 113 23.82 -34.11 -23.22
C GLU A 113 22.87 -33.49 -24.24
N LEU A 114 21.96 -32.64 -23.75
CA LEU A 114 21.05 -31.85 -24.57
C LEU A 114 21.56 -30.42 -24.64
N ILE A 115 21.84 -29.95 -25.88
CA ILE A 115 22.40 -28.64 -26.12
C ILE A 115 21.45 -27.87 -27.02
N HIS A 116 20.99 -26.74 -26.56
CA HIS A 116 20.25 -25.74 -27.35
C HIS A 116 21.23 -24.62 -27.72
N ASN A 117 21.54 -24.50 -28.99
CA ASN A 117 22.53 -23.52 -29.44
C ASN A 117 21.96 -22.08 -29.52
N THR A 118 22.79 -21.11 -29.83
CA THR A 118 22.41 -19.70 -29.94
C THR A 118 21.46 -19.39 -31.10
N GLN A 119 21.32 -20.33 -32.05
CA GLN A 119 20.43 -20.22 -33.21
C GLN A 119 19.06 -20.85 -32.96
N GLY A 120 18.80 -21.37 -31.75
CA GLY A 120 17.53 -22.02 -31.40
C GLY A 120 17.40 -23.46 -31.89
N VAL A 121 18.52 -24.15 -32.16
CA VAL A 121 18.53 -25.53 -32.64
C VAL A 121 19.01 -26.45 -31.50
N TRP A 122 18.27 -27.53 -31.26
CA TRP A 122 18.66 -28.60 -30.33
C TRP A 122 19.58 -29.60 -31.01
N ASN A 123 20.59 -30.09 -30.28
CA ASN A 123 21.50 -31.09 -30.81
C ASN A 123 20.81 -32.42 -31.20
N PHE A 124 19.76 -32.84 -30.51
CA PHE A 124 19.01 -34.02 -30.87
C PHE A 124 18.23 -33.88 -32.19
N SER A 125 17.91 -32.68 -32.65
CA SER A 125 17.16 -32.46 -33.90
C SER A 125 17.97 -32.76 -35.17
N THR A 126 19.30 -32.89 -35.04
CA THR A 126 20.18 -33.28 -36.16
C THR A 126 20.44 -34.80 -36.22
N ILE A 127 19.87 -35.59 -35.28
CA ILE A 127 19.95 -37.05 -35.32
C ILE A 127 19.12 -37.57 -36.49
N ALA A 128 19.69 -38.47 -37.27
CA ALA A 128 19.05 -39.04 -38.45
C ALA A 128 18.64 -38.02 -39.55
N ALA A 129 19.09 -36.76 -39.43
CA ALA A 129 18.89 -35.77 -40.48
C ALA A 129 19.77 -36.14 -41.70
N ALA A 130 19.19 -36.08 -42.89
CA ALA A 130 19.97 -36.28 -44.12
C ALA A 130 21.08 -35.21 -44.15
N PRO A 131 22.34 -35.58 -44.58
CA PRO A 131 23.42 -34.60 -44.70
C PRO A 131 23.02 -33.47 -45.63
N ALA A 132 23.19 -32.24 -45.19
CA ALA A 132 22.87 -31.04 -45.94
C ALA A 132 23.92 -30.82 -47.02
N ASN A 133 23.96 -31.67 -48.04
CA ASN A 133 24.69 -31.48 -49.27
C ASN A 133 23.71 -31.13 -50.37
N GLY A 134 23.44 -29.86 -50.49
CA GLY A 134 22.61 -29.36 -51.58
C GLY A 134 22.35 -27.87 -51.45
N THR A 135 22.77 -27.14 -52.43
CA THR A 135 22.48 -25.73 -52.72
C THR A 135 21.01 -25.35 -52.39
N PRO A 136 20.70 -24.19 -51.80
CA PRO A 136 19.33 -23.81 -51.52
C PRO A 136 18.47 -23.82 -52.79
N PRO A 137 17.28 -24.41 -52.82
CA PRO A 137 16.43 -24.34 -54.00
C PRO A 137 15.90 -22.91 -54.17
N VAL A 138 16.15 -22.36 -55.31
CA VAL A 138 15.54 -21.15 -55.85
C VAL A 138 14.03 -21.35 -55.84
N GLN A 139 13.31 -20.49 -55.18
CA GLN A 139 11.84 -20.47 -55.15
C GLN A 139 11.29 -20.26 -56.55
N GLN A 140 10.70 -21.28 -57.15
CA GLN A 140 9.80 -21.16 -58.29
C GLN A 140 8.35 -20.97 -57.77
N PRO A 141 7.55 -20.14 -58.46
CA PRO A 141 6.15 -19.89 -58.07
C PRO A 141 5.30 -21.17 -58.16
N ALA A 142 4.50 -21.39 -57.14
CA ALA A 142 3.63 -22.54 -56.98
C ALA A 142 2.57 -22.65 -58.11
N GLN A 143 2.57 -23.74 -58.83
CA GLN A 143 1.42 -24.23 -59.60
C GLN A 143 0.53 -25.09 -58.72
N PRO A 144 -0.81 -25.06 -58.87
CA PRO A 144 -1.71 -25.82 -58.02
C PRO A 144 -1.56 -27.33 -58.25
N ALA A 145 -1.20 -28.04 -57.20
CA ALA A 145 -1.04 -29.50 -57.22
C ALA A 145 -2.40 -30.22 -57.22
N LYS A 146 -2.57 -31.16 -58.11
CA LYS A 146 -3.60 -32.19 -58.06
C LYS A 146 -3.46 -33.01 -56.76
N PRO A 147 -4.55 -33.54 -56.23
CA PRO A 147 -4.48 -34.40 -55.03
C PRO A 147 -3.67 -35.65 -55.33
N ALA A 148 -2.53 -35.81 -54.69
CA ALA A 148 -1.80 -37.05 -54.71
C ALA A 148 -2.51 -38.07 -53.78
N GLN A 149 -2.80 -39.24 -54.33
CA GLN A 149 -3.22 -40.42 -53.55
C GLN A 149 -2.13 -40.73 -52.54
N ALA A 150 -2.50 -40.79 -51.29
CA ALA A 150 -1.65 -41.20 -50.18
C ALA A 150 -1.22 -42.64 -50.38
N SER A 151 0.00 -42.84 -50.87
CA SER A 151 0.69 -44.11 -50.73
C SER A 151 1.05 -44.27 -49.25
N SER A 152 0.38 -45.11 -48.53
CA SER A 152 0.73 -45.58 -47.21
C SER A 152 2.05 -46.35 -47.27
N SER A 153 3.17 -45.61 -47.25
CA SER A 153 4.43 -46.20 -46.83
C SER A 153 4.36 -46.27 -45.31
N GLY A 154 4.03 -47.44 -44.78
CA GLY A 154 3.96 -47.70 -43.37
C GLY A 154 5.29 -47.35 -42.73
N ALA A 155 5.32 -46.32 -41.94
CA ALA A 155 6.40 -46.10 -40.98
C ALA A 155 6.53 -47.38 -40.15
N PRO A 156 7.74 -47.88 -39.91
CA PRO A 156 7.92 -49.11 -39.11
C PRO A 156 7.22 -48.93 -37.77
N GLN A 157 6.21 -49.74 -37.51
CA GLN A 157 5.50 -49.70 -36.24
C GLN A 157 6.43 -50.35 -35.19
N ILE A 158 7.03 -49.47 -34.38
CA ILE A 158 7.90 -49.90 -33.31
C ILE A 158 7.00 -50.42 -32.19
N SER A 159 7.05 -51.73 -31.93
CA SER A 159 6.48 -52.34 -30.74
C SER A 159 7.60 -52.64 -29.76
N LEU A 160 7.49 -52.13 -28.55
CA LEU A 160 8.46 -52.28 -27.49
C LEU A 160 7.78 -52.88 -26.26
N GLY A 161 8.15 -54.10 -25.88
CA GLY A 161 7.56 -54.76 -24.71
C GLY A 161 7.93 -54.02 -23.42
N GLU A 162 9.22 -53.72 -23.22
CA GLU A 162 9.68 -52.97 -22.05
C GLU A 162 10.87 -52.08 -22.44
N LEU A 163 10.81 -50.78 -22.05
CA LEU A 163 11.97 -49.91 -21.98
C LEU A 163 12.29 -49.68 -20.50
N LYS A 164 13.52 -49.97 -20.11
CA LYS A 164 14.01 -49.71 -18.76
C LYS A 164 15.29 -48.87 -18.80
N ILE A 165 15.26 -47.76 -18.11
CA ILE A 165 16.42 -46.93 -17.83
C ILE A 165 16.68 -47.00 -16.33
N THR A 166 17.91 -47.26 -15.96
CA THR A 166 18.32 -47.32 -14.55
C THR A 166 19.47 -46.36 -14.31
N ASP A 167 19.32 -45.50 -13.31
CA ASP A 167 20.33 -44.50 -12.87
C ASP A 167 20.83 -43.63 -14.03
N GLY A 168 19.89 -43.13 -14.84
CA GLY A 168 20.18 -42.29 -16.00
C GLY A 168 20.53 -40.87 -15.58
N GLN A 169 21.17 -40.12 -16.47
CA GLN A 169 21.52 -38.73 -16.32
C GLN A 169 21.19 -37.96 -17.62
N ILE A 170 20.53 -36.84 -17.52
CA ILE A 170 20.32 -35.87 -18.60
C ILE A 170 20.92 -34.56 -18.20
N ALA A 171 21.84 -34.01 -18.99
CA ALA A 171 22.34 -32.67 -18.80
C ALA A 171 21.77 -31.76 -19.89
N VAL A 172 21.28 -30.60 -19.52
CA VAL A 172 20.70 -29.63 -20.42
C VAL A 172 21.50 -28.32 -20.37
N THR A 173 21.92 -27.84 -21.51
CA THR A 173 22.58 -26.54 -21.68
C THR A 173 21.80 -25.71 -22.70
N ASP A 174 21.32 -24.54 -22.29
CA ASP A 174 20.62 -23.61 -23.21
C ASP A 174 21.46 -22.34 -23.40
N TYR A 175 22.18 -22.29 -24.53
CA TYR A 175 22.99 -21.13 -24.91
C TYR A 175 22.13 -19.96 -25.42
N GLN A 176 20.93 -20.21 -25.93
CA GLN A 176 20.03 -19.17 -26.39
C GLN A 176 19.54 -18.33 -25.21
N LYS A 177 19.22 -18.99 -24.11
CA LYS A 177 18.76 -18.34 -22.87
C LYS A 177 19.90 -18.04 -21.88
N ARG A 178 21.16 -18.35 -22.24
CA ARG A 178 22.34 -18.23 -21.37
C ARG A 178 22.16 -18.96 -20.03
N GLN A 179 21.44 -20.06 -20.01
CA GLN A 179 21.28 -20.87 -18.81
C GLN A 179 22.49 -21.78 -18.62
N PRO A 180 23.01 -21.89 -17.39
CA PRO A 180 24.10 -22.82 -17.10
C PRO A 180 23.66 -24.25 -17.28
N ARG A 181 24.60 -25.14 -17.49
CA ARG A 181 24.38 -26.58 -17.61
C ARG A 181 23.67 -27.12 -16.36
N SER A 182 22.46 -27.65 -16.53
CA SER A 182 21.67 -28.27 -15.47
C SER A 182 21.67 -29.79 -15.63
N VAL A 183 21.89 -30.50 -14.52
CA VAL A 183 21.96 -31.94 -14.50
C VAL A 183 20.77 -32.50 -13.77
N TYR A 184 20.06 -33.42 -14.44
CA TYR A 184 18.98 -34.24 -13.90
C TYR A 184 19.52 -35.64 -13.82
N ASP A 185 19.58 -36.21 -12.63
CA ASP A 185 20.21 -37.49 -12.36
C ASP A 185 19.28 -38.49 -11.68
N HIS A 186 19.80 -39.69 -11.42
CA HIS A 186 19.00 -40.78 -10.86
C HIS A 186 17.67 -40.99 -11.61
N ILE A 187 17.74 -40.89 -12.96
CA ILE A 187 16.59 -41.07 -13.81
C ILE A 187 16.33 -42.57 -14.00
N ASP A 188 15.25 -43.01 -13.39
CA ASP A 188 14.74 -44.36 -13.58
C ASP A 188 13.45 -44.28 -14.39
N VAL A 189 13.37 -45.04 -15.47
CA VAL A 189 12.18 -45.16 -16.34
C VAL A 189 11.87 -46.62 -16.57
N THR A 190 10.62 -47.00 -16.39
CA THR A 190 10.09 -48.26 -16.83
C THR A 190 8.84 -48.02 -17.65
N LEU A 191 8.88 -48.29 -18.94
CA LEU A 191 7.76 -48.20 -19.86
C LEU A 191 7.45 -49.59 -20.38
N LYS A 192 6.21 -50.07 -20.20
CA LYS A 192 5.79 -51.39 -20.58
C LYS A 192 4.68 -51.37 -21.62
N ASN A 193 4.67 -52.35 -22.50
CA ASN A 193 3.63 -52.62 -23.50
C ASN A 193 3.42 -51.42 -24.46
N PHE A 194 4.51 -50.70 -24.79
CA PHE A 194 4.45 -49.59 -25.71
C PHE A 194 4.32 -50.05 -27.17
N ALA A 195 3.07 -50.17 -27.64
CA ALA A 195 2.75 -50.52 -29.01
C ALA A 195 1.61 -49.69 -29.57
N PRO A 196 1.57 -49.45 -30.89
CA PRO A 196 0.47 -48.77 -31.55
C PRO A 196 -0.87 -49.44 -31.27
N GLY A 197 -1.84 -48.67 -30.80
CA GLY A 197 -3.19 -49.19 -30.51
C GLY A 197 -3.36 -49.95 -29.19
N GLU A 198 -2.30 -50.09 -28.39
CA GLU A 198 -2.34 -50.79 -27.10
C GLU A 198 -2.15 -49.84 -25.95
N PRO A 199 -2.67 -50.13 -24.77
CA PRO A 199 -2.38 -49.40 -23.56
C PRO A 199 -0.96 -49.71 -23.07
N PHE A 200 -0.32 -48.70 -22.42
CA PHE A 200 1.02 -48.78 -21.84
C PHE A 200 1.02 -48.41 -20.36
N SER A 201 2.01 -48.85 -19.61
CA SER A 201 2.26 -48.34 -18.27
C SER A 201 3.62 -47.67 -18.20
N ILE A 202 3.72 -46.62 -17.38
CA ILE A 202 4.94 -45.85 -17.16
C ILE A 202 5.20 -45.66 -15.66
N GLU A 203 6.45 -45.92 -15.28
CA GLU A 203 7.01 -45.50 -13.99
C GLU A 203 8.25 -44.67 -14.29
N LEU A 204 8.31 -43.48 -13.76
CA LEU A 204 9.44 -42.54 -13.90
C LEU A 204 9.81 -42.02 -12.52
N ALA A 205 11.10 -41.93 -12.25
CA ALA A 205 11.64 -41.18 -11.14
C ALA A 205 12.88 -40.43 -11.61
N ALA A 206 13.08 -39.21 -11.09
CA ALA A 206 14.24 -38.38 -11.39
C ALA A 206 14.54 -37.41 -10.24
N HIS A 207 15.79 -36.99 -10.13
CA HIS A 207 16.19 -35.87 -9.28
C HIS A 207 16.37 -34.62 -10.13
N LEU A 208 15.79 -33.53 -9.66
CA LEU A 208 16.01 -32.21 -10.25
C LEU A 208 17.28 -31.59 -9.68
N PRO A 209 17.91 -30.64 -10.41
CA PRO A 209 19.07 -29.92 -9.89
C PRO A 209 18.69 -29.09 -8.66
N GLY A 210 19.47 -29.18 -7.59
CA GLY A 210 19.25 -28.43 -6.36
C GLY A 210 19.78 -29.14 -5.13
N SER A 211 19.52 -28.57 -3.97
CA SER A 211 19.83 -29.16 -2.67
C SER A 211 18.62 -29.89 -2.09
N GLY A 212 18.86 -30.93 -1.32
CA GLY A 212 17.82 -31.78 -0.73
C GLY A 212 17.46 -32.98 -1.62
N SER A 213 16.31 -33.58 -1.38
CA SER A 213 15.85 -34.77 -2.10
C SER A 213 15.59 -34.50 -3.59
N GLN A 214 14.97 -33.39 -3.91
CA GLN A 214 14.63 -32.91 -5.27
C GLN A 214 14.00 -34.02 -6.15
N LYS A 215 13.33 -35.01 -5.53
CA LYS A 215 12.82 -36.18 -6.24
C LYS A 215 11.42 -35.95 -6.79
N ILE A 216 11.26 -36.16 -8.08
CA ILE A 216 9.96 -36.27 -8.75
C ILE A 216 9.76 -37.70 -9.22
N SER A 217 8.54 -38.23 -9.07
CA SER A 217 8.18 -39.55 -9.63
C SER A 217 6.78 -39.50 -10.22
N LEU A 218 6.58 -40.24 -11.30
CA LEU A 218 5.32 -40.45 -11.99
C LEU A 218 5.07 -41.92 -12.14
N THR A 219 3.91 -42.39 -11.74
CA THR A 219 3.42 -43.74 -12.04
C THR A 219 2.07 -43.65 -12.70
N GLY A 220 1.82 -44.40 -13.76
CA GLY A 220 0.53 -44.36 -14.44
C GLY A 220 0.40 -45.30 -15.60
N ASP A 221 -0.85 -45.35 -16.10
CA ASP A 221 -1.26 -46.15 -17.27
C ASP A 221 -1.84 -45.19 -18.31
N GLY A 222 -1.51 -45.42 -19.58
CA GLY A 222 -1.95 -44.58 -20.68
C GLY A 222 -2.27 -45.38 -21.92
N GLY A 223 -2.83 -44.72 -22.92
CA GLY A 223 -3.10 -45.27 -24.22
C GLY A 223 -4.51 -45.86 -24.40
N PRO A 224 -4.82 -46.38 -25.63
CA PRO A 224 -3.93 -46.30 -26.77
C PRO A 224 -3.60 -44.89 -27.22
N ILE A 225 -2.36 -44.67 -27.74
CA ILE A 225 -1.94 -43.37 -28.20
C ILE A 225 -2.82 -42.89 -29.37
N ASN A 226 -3.33 -41.68 -29.25
CA ASN A 226 -4.06 -41.03 -30.32
C ASN A 226 -3.07 -40.30 -31.25
N ASN A 227 -2.79 -40.93 -32.39
CA ASN A 227 -1.84 -40.37 -33.36
C ASN A 227 -2.34 -39.07 -34.06
N ALA A 228 -3.63 -38.85 -34.08
CA ALA A 228 -4.22 -37.63 -34.65
C ALA A 228 -4.14 -36.43 -33.69
N ASP A 229 -4.24 -36.67 -32.39
CA ASP A 229 -4.15 -35.72 -31.33
C ASP A 229 -3.58 -36.37 -30.07
N VAL A 230 -2.28 -36.22 -29.88
CA VAL A 230 -1.56 -36.82 -28.73
C VAL A 230 -2.14 -36.36 -27.38
N THR A 231 -2.70 -35.14 -27.33
CA THR A 231 -3.31 -34.59 -26.11
C THR A 231 -4.61 -35.29 -25.71
N ALA A 232 -5.25 -35.94 -26.67
CA ALA A 232 -6.47 -36.74 -26.46
C ALA A 232 -6.15 -38.18 -26.01
N THR A 233 -4.88 -38.59 -25.89
CA THR A 233 -4.48 -39.90 -25.37
C THR A 233 -4.93 -40.05 -23.92
N PRO A 234 -5.71 -41.10 -23.58
CA PRO A 234 -6.08 -41.38 -22.21
C PRO A 234 -4.85 -41.67 -21.35
N PHE A 235 -4.83 -41.07 -20.16
CA PHE A 235 -3.76 -41.32 -19.19
C PHE A 235 -4.32 -41.19 -17.78
N LYS A 236 -3.92 -42.08 -16.89
CA LYS A 236 -4.23 -42.02 -15.47
C LYS A 236 -2.98 -42.32 -14.66
N GLY A 237 -2.58 -41.40 -13.79
CA GLY A 237 -1.33 -41.60 -13.04
C GLY A 237 -1.24 -40.67 -11.83
N THR A 238 -0.19 -40.88 -11.04
CA THR A 238 0.11 -40.10 -9.86
C THR A 238 1.53 -39.55 -9.94
N VAL A 239 1.65 -38.24 -9.77
CA VAL A 239 2.94 -37.53 -9.60
C VAL A 239 3.19 -37.35 -8.10
N LYS A 240 4.39 -37.72 -7.64
CA LYS A 240 4.87 -37.44 -6.28
C LYS A 240 6.04 -36.48 -6.36
N LEU A 241 6.01 -35.46 -5.51
CA LEU A 241 7.06 -34.48 -5.34
C LEU A 241 7.63 -34.62 -3.93
N ASP A 242 8.93 -34.75 -3.80
CA ASP A 242 9.62 -34.81 -2.52
C ASP A 242 10.72 -33.76 -2.46
N GLN A 243 10.45 -32.70 -1.70
CA GLN A 243 11.31 -31.53 -1.51
C GLN A 243 11.80 -30.88 -2.82
N VAL A 244 10.93 -30.77 -3.79
CA VAL A 244 11.25 -30.24 -5.12
C VAL A 244 11.24 -28.71 -5.12
N SER A 245 12.30 -28.08 -5.64
CA SER A 245 12.35 -26.62 -5.83
C SER A 245 11.41 -26.20 -6.96
N LEU A 246 10.51 -25.27 -6.67
CA LEU A 246 9.62 -24.68 -7.68
C LEU A 246 10.40 -23.93 -8.77
N ALA A 247 11.50 -23.27 -8.40
CA ALA A 247 12.42 -22.63 -9.36
C ALA A 247 13.10 -23.67 -10.24
N GLY A 248 13.39 -24.88 -9.74
CA GLY A 248 13.88 -25.99 -10.53
C GLY A 248 12.85 -26.47 -11.55
N VAL A 249 11.60 -26.63 -11.13
CA VAL A 249 10.47 -26.98 -12.03
C VAL A 249 10.24 -25.88 -13.07
N GLN A 250 10.27 -24.61 -12.67
CA GLN A 250 10.13 -23.46 -13.58
C GLN A 250 11.18 -23.47 -14.69
N LYS A 251 12.43 -23.74 -14.34
CA LYS A 251 13.53 -23.86 -15.32
C LYS A 251 13.31 -25.03 -16.27
N PHE A 252 12.92 -26.19 -15.72
CA PHE A 252 12.65 -27.40 -16.52
C PHE A 252 11.49 -27.22 -17.50
N LEU A 253 10.35 -26.67 -17.02
CA LEU A 253 9.16 -26.43 -17.84
C LEU A 253 9.26 -25.15 -18.69
N ASN A 254 10.29 -24.31 -18.46
CA ASN A 254 10.42 -23.01 -19.10
C ASN A 254 9.17 -22.13 -18.96
N SER A 255 8.57 -22.14 -17.77
CA SER A 255 7.32 -21.44 -17.48
C SER A 255 7.58 -20.01 -17.02
N SER A 256 7.20 -19.02 -17.83
CA SER A 256 7.27 -17.60 -17.44
C SER A 256 6.31 -17.24 -16.29
N SER A 257 5.25 -18.01 -16.11
CA SER A 257 4.25 -17.78 -15.05
C SER A 257 4.79 -18.04 -13.63
N LEU A 258 5.88 -18.80 -13.51
CA LEU A 258 6.55 -19.08 -12.23
C LEU A 258 7.81 -18.24 -12.03
N GLU A 259 8.12 -17.32 -12.95
CA GLU A 259 9.33 -16.49 -12.87
C GLU A 259 9.34 -15.63 -11.60
N GLY A 260 10.47 -15.62 -10.90
CA GLY A 260 10.61 -14.91 -9.64
C GLY A 260 9.95 -15.58 -8.43
N THR A 261 9.37 -16.78 -8.61
CA THR A 261 8.77 -17.55 -7.52
C THR A 261 9.61 -18.78 -7.22
N ASP A 262 9.88 -19.03 -5.95
CA ASP A 262 10.49 -20.29 -5.48
C ASP A 262 9.79 -20.81 -4.23
N ALA A 263 9.84 -22.11 -4.04
CA ALA A 263 9.34 -22.80 -2.86
C ALA A 263 9.88 -24.23 -2.86
N THR A 264 9.99 -24.84 -1.70
CA THR A 264 10.19 -26.30 -1.60
C THR A 264 8.82 -26.98 -1.56
N VAL A 265 8.54 -27.81 -2.57
CA VAL A 265 7.25 -28.48 -2.77
C VAL A 265 7.33 -29.94 -2.42
N THR A 266 6.42 -30.42 -1.60
CA THR A 266 6.24 -31.84 -1.27
C THR A 266 4.75 -32.17 -1.38
N GLY A 267 4.42 -33.30 -2.01
CA GLY A 267 3.02 -33.74 -2.12
C GLY A 267 2.76 -34.70 -3.26
N THR A 268 1.49 -34.86 -3.57
CA THR A 268 1.00 -35.77 -4.60
C THR A 268 -0.05 -35.10 -5.48
N VAL A 269 -0.03 -35.44 -6.77
CA VAL A 269 -1.01 -35.00 -7.76
C VAL A 269 -1.47 -36.21 -8.58
N ASP A 270 -2.73 -36.54 -8.50
CA ASP A 270 -3.38 -37.55 -9.33
C ASP A 270 -3.87 -36.90 -10.63
N LEU A 271 -3.45 -37.48 -11.74
CA LEU A 271 -3.77 -37.03 -13.08
C LEU A 271 -4.72 -38.02 -13.77
N ASN A 272 -5.71 -37.49 -14.48
CA ASN A 272 -6.59 -38.31 -15.32
C ASN A 272 -6.91 -37.51 -16.59
N SER A 273 -6.33 -37.96 -17.70
CA SER A 273 -6.51 -37.33 -19.01
C SER A 273 -7.41 -38.15 -19.88
N SER A 274 -8.38 -37.54 -20.52
CA SER A 274 -9.30 -38.14 -21.47
C SER A 274 -9.90 -37.07 -22.41
N LYS A 275 -9.92 -37.36 -23.71
CA LYS A 275 -10.52 -36.44 -24.71
C LYS A 275 -10.00 -35.01 -24.63
N SER A 276 -8.70 -34.85 -24.49
CA SER A 276 -8.01 -33.57 -24.36
C SER A 276 -8.40 -32.75 -23.11
N VAL A 277 -9.01 -33.38 -22.11
CA VAL A 277 -9.25 -32.81 -20.78
C VAL A 277 -8.37 -33.55 -19.78
N MET A 278 -7.53 -32.80 -19.09
CA MET A 278 -6.69 -33.30 -18.00
C MET A 278 -7.27 -32.89 -16.66
N ALA A 279 -7.81 -33.83 -15.91
CA ALA A 279 -8.20 -33.64 -14.54
C ALA A 279 -6.99 -33.85 -13.62
N ALA A 280 -6.79 -32.93 -12.67
CA ALA A 280 -5.74 -33.00 -11.66
C ALA A 280 -6.34 -32.80 -10.27
N ASN A 281 -6.07 -33.75 -9.36
CA ASN A 281 -6.41 -33.67 -7.95
C ASN A 281 -5.13 -33.79 -7.15
N GLY A 282 -4.90 -32.91 -6.21
CA GLY A 282 -3.62 -32.95 -5.50
C GLY A 282 -3.66 -32.33 -4.12
N SER A 283 -2.68 -32.77 -3.33
CA SER A 283 -2.35 -32.16 -2.04
C SER A 283 -0.87 -31.81 -2.04
N LEU A 284 -0.58 -30.51 -1.85
CA LEU A 284 0.79 -30.00 -1.87
C LEU A 284 1.09 -29.21 -0.60
N LYS A 285 2.33 -29.34 -0.13
CA LYS A 285 2.90 -28.50 0.93
C LYS A 285 4.08 -27.72 0.35
N LEU A 286 4.00 -26.40 0.46
CA LEU A 286 5.05 -25.48 0.07
C LEU A 286 5.69 -24.88 1.32
N THR A 287 7.01 -24.93 1.39
CA THR A 287 7.81 -24.29 2.44
C THR A 287 8.80 -23.33 1.79
N ASP A 288 9.31 -22.39 2.59
CA ASP A 288 10.28 -21.38 2.13
C ASP A 288 9.82 -20.59 0.91
N VAL A 289 8.52 -20.28 0.85
CA VAL A 289 7.90 -19.60 -0.29
C VAL A 289 8.46 -18.20 -0.44
N VAL A 290 9.00 -17.92 -1.61
CA VAL A 290 9.56 -16.63 -2.02
C VAL A 290 8.87 -16.20 -3.31
N VAL A 291 8.40 -14.97 -3.38
CA VAL A 291 7.80 -14.35 -4.57
C VAL A 291 8.50 -13.02 -4.81
N HIS A 292 9.08 -12.84 -6.00
CA HIS A 292 9.86 -11.64 -6.37
C HIS A 292 10.90 -11.22 -5.32
N GLY A 293 11.59 -12.22 -4.74
CA GLY A 293 12.62 -12.00 -3.72
C GLY A 293 12.12 -11.78 -2.29
N SER A 294 10.80 -11.71 -2.07
CA SER A 294 10.17 -11.52 -0.76
C SER A 294 9.65 -12.85 -0.19
N LYS A 295 9.93 -13.11 1.10
CA LYS A 295 9.47 -14.34 1.77
C LYS A 295 8.04 -14.19 2.30
N VAL A 296 7.19 -15.18 2.05
CA VAL A 296 5.84 -15.25 2.64
C VAL A 296 5.89 -15.45 4.16
N GLY A 297 6.90 -16.14 4.66
CA GLY A 297 7.11 -16.35 6.10
C GLY A 297 6.30 -17.47 6.74
N TYR A 298 5.37 -18.09 6.02
CA TYR A 298 4.51 -19.17 6.49
C TYR A 298 4.51 -20.34 5.49
N PRO A 299 4.42 -21.60 5.95
CA PRO A 299 4.18 -22.72 5.05
C PRO A 299 2.76 -22.63 4.47
N ILE A 300 2.63 -23.08 3.22
CA ILE A 300 1.34 -23.18 2.53
C ILE A 300 1.04 -24.65 2.28
N THR A 301 -0.12 -25.12 2.71
CA THR A 301 -0.66 -26.42 2.30
C THR A 301 -1.87 -26.18 1.41
N THR A 302 -2.03 -26.97 0.38
CA THR A 302 -3.18 -26.83 -0.53
C THR A 302 -3.71 -28.19 -0.97
N ASP A 303 -5.04 -28.29 -1.05
CA ASP A 303 -5.78 -29.37 -1.68
C ASP A 303 -6.56 -28.78 -2.85
N PHE A 304 -6.43 -29.35 -4.02
CA PHE A 304 -7.06 -28.80 -5.22
C PHE A 304 -7.68 -29.87 -6.11
N ASN A 305 -8.64 -29.43 -6.91
CA ASN A 305 -9.27 -30.18 -8.00
C ASN A 305 -9.42 -29.23 -9.19
N ALA A 306 -8.82 -29.60 -10.31
CA ALA A 306 -8.83 -28.77 -11.51
C ALA A 306 -8.98 -29.64 -12.76
N ASP A 307 -9.66 -29.11 -13.76
CA ASP A 307 -9.73 -29.65 -15.11
C ASP A 307 -9.09 -28.66 -16.10
N ASP A 308 -8.14 -29.11 -16.88
CA ASP A 308 -7.57 -28.37 -18.00
C ASP A 308 -8.07 -28.94 -19.32
N ASN A 309 -8.93 -28.22 -20.00
CA ASN A 309 -9.39 -28.54 -21.34
C ASN A 309 -8.42 -27.94 -22.37
N LEU A 310 -7.45 -28.72 -22.78
CA LEU A 310 -6.38 -28.34 -23.70
C LEU A 310 -6.91 -27.92 -25.08
N ALA A 311 -7.93 -28.59 -25.59
CA ALA A 311 -8.56 -28.26 -26.88
C ALA A 311 -9.38 -26.97 -26.82
N GLY A 312 -10.04 -26.71 -25.68
CA GLY A 312 -10.88 -25.52 -25.46
C GLY A 312 -10.13 -24.34 -24.86
N ASN A 313 -8.86 -24.51 -24.49
CA ASN A 313 -8.08 -23.50 -23.75
C ASN A 313 -8.83 -23.01 -22.48
N VAL A 314 -9.37 -23.93 -21.68
CA VAL A 314 -10.11 -23.62 -20.45
C VAL A 314 -9.53 -24.37 -19.28
N LEU A 315 -9.03 -23.65 -18.29
CA LEU A 315 -8.65 -24.20 -16.99
C LEU A 315 -9.79 -23.92 -15.99
N ASP A 316 -10.34 -24.99 -15.41
CA ASP A 316 -11.42 -24.93 -14.41
C ASP A 316 -10.92 -25.49 -13.07
N VAL A 317 -10.57 -24.62 -12.14
CA VAL A 317 -10.21 -24.97 -10.76
C VAL A 317 -11.50 -25.03 -9.93
N LYS A 318 -12.09 -26.20 -9.83
CA LYS A 318 -13.36 -26.44 -9.14
C LYS A 318 -13.22 -26.29 -7.62
N LYS A 319 -12.04 -26.55 -7.11
CA LYS A 319 -11.72 -26.50 -5.70
C LYS A 319 -10.24 -26.15 -5.53
N PHE A 320 -9.96 -25.20 -4.67
CA PHE A 320 -8.63 -24.88 -4.22
C PHE A 320 -8.72 -24.45 -2.76
N ASP A 321 -8.44 -25.38 -1.85
CA ASP A 321 -8.35 -25.11 -0.41
C ASP A 321 -6.88 -24.93 -0.06
N ALA A 322 -6.50 -23.74 0.39
CA ALA A 322 -5.15 -23.45 0.84
C ALA A 322 -5.17 -23.06 2.32
N LYS A 323 -4.12 -23.43 3.02
CA LYS A 323 -3.87 -23.00 4.38
C LYS A 323 -2.49 -22.34 4.44
N VAL A 324 -2.48 -21.05 4.74
CA VAL A 324 -1.27 -20.24 4.92
C VAL A 324 -1.08 -20.02 6.41
N GLY A 325 -0.08 -20.68 6.98
CA GLY A 325 0.05 -20.73 8.43
C GLY A 325 -1.18 -21.34 9.10
N SER A 326 -1.97 -20.52 9.77
CA SER A 326 -3.25 -20.93 10.39
C SER A 326 -4.49 -20.53 9.59
N THR A 327 -4.35 -19.64 8.59
CA THR A 327 -5.44 -19.11 7.77
C THR A 327 -5.86 -20.10 6.69
N SER A 328 -7.14 -20.44 6.65
CA SER A 328 -7.75 -21.25 5.58
C SER A 328 -8.36 -20.33 4.53
N LEU A 329 -8.05 -20.60 3.27
CA LEU A 329 -8.55 -19.92 2.08
C LEU A 329 -9.21 -20.96 1.18
N ALA A 330 -10.41 -20.71 0.74
CA ALA A 330 -11.09 -21.50 -0.28
C ALA A 330 -11.25 -20.68 -1.55
N ALA A 331 -10.89 -21.26 -2.70
CA ALA A 331 -10.99 -20.56 -3.97
C ALA A 331 -11.56 -21.48 -5.05
N GLN A 332 -12.20 -20.86 -6.03
CA GLN A 332 -12.61 -21.49 -7.29
C GLN A 332 -12.23 -20.52 -8.41
N MET A 333 -11.84 -21.07 -9.56
CA MET A 333 -11.40 -20.24 -10.68
C MET A 333 -11.72 -20.91 -12.00
N LYS A 334 -12.25 -20.16 -12.92
CA LYS A 334 -12.36 -20.57 -14.32
C LYS A 334 -11.56 -19.59 -15.17
N MET A 335 -10.60 -20.12 -15.91
CA MET A 335 -9.79 -19.33 -16.83
C MET A 335 -10.12 -19.76 -18.25
N THR A 336 -10.55 -18.82 -19.06
CA THR A 336 -10.78 -19.01 -20.51
C THR A 336 -9.62 -18.44 -21.29
N GLN A 337 -9.37 -18.95 -22.51
CA GLN A 337 -8.18 -18.61 -23.28
C GLN A 337 -6.87 -18.91 -22.51
N ALA A 338 -6.87 -19.93 -21.65
CA ALA A 338 -5.69 -20.39 -20.94
C ALA A 338 -4.59 -20.75 -21.95
N GLY A 339 -3.34 -20.44 -21.64
CA GLY A 339 -2.23 -20.66 -22.56
C GLY A 339 -2.12 -19.66 -23.72
N THR A 340 -3.01 -18.67 -23.83
CA THR A 340 -2.91 -17.56 -24.79
C THR A 340 -2.27 -16.31 -24.17
N PRO A 341 -1.84 -15.32 -24.95
CA PRO A 341 -1.32 -14.06 -24.41
C PRO A 341 -2.32 -13.23 -23.61
N SER A 342 -3.62 -13.50 -23.71
CA SER A 342 -4.68 -12.73 -23.04
C SER A 342 -5.72 -13.61 -22.36
N PRO A 343 -5.34 -14.37 -21.32
CA PRO A 343 -6.28 -15.20 -20.58
C PRO A 343 -7.26 -14.34 -19.78
N ASN A 344 -8.52 -14.79 -19.71
CA ASN A 344 -9.56 -14.19 -18.86
C ASN A 344 -9.87 -15.11 -17.69
N VAL A 345 -9.96 -14.54 -16.50
CA VAL A 345 -10.27 -15.26 -15.26
C VAL A 345 -11.63 -14.85 -14.70
N ASP A 346 -12.33 -15.81 -14.13
CA ASP A 346 -13.47 -15.64 -13.22
C ASP A 346 -13.12 -16.43 -11.96
N ALA A 347 -12.82 -15.73 -10.88
CA ALA A 347 -12.32 -16.34 -9.65
C ALA A 347 -13.06 -15.84 -8.42
N THR A 348 -13.38 -16.75 -7.52
CA THR A 348 -13.90 -16.45 -6.19
C THR A 348 -12.90 -16.91 -5.12
N VAL A 349 -12.68 -16.09 -4.11
CA VAL A 349 -11.86 -16.42 -2.94
C VAL A 349 -12.66 -16.14 -1.68
N HIS A 350 -12.68 -17.08 -0.79
CA HIS A 350 -13.36 -17.00 0.49
C HIS A 350 -12.40 -17.38 1.61
N CYS A 351 -12.44 -16.62 2.71
CA CYS A 351 -11.75 -16.98 3.94
C CYS A 351 -12.55 -16.56 5.17
N ASP A 352 -12.65 -17.46 6.12
CA ASP A 352 -13.27 -17.22 7.42
C ASP A 352 -12.20 -17.10 8.51
N ASN A 353 -12.35 -16.10 9.37
CA ASN A 353 -11.44 -15.90 10.51
C ASN A 353 -9.95 -15.91 10.15
N ALA A 354 -9.61 -15.46 8.94
CA ALA A 354 -8.23 -15.36 8.49
C ALA A 354 -7.41 -14.44 9.39
N LYS A 355 -6.18 -14.81 9.67
CA LYS A 355 -5.27 -13.99 10.47
C LYS A 355 -4.76 -12.81 9.65
N VAL A 356 -4.96 -11.61 10.16
CA VAL A 356 -4.57 -10.36 9.50
C VAL A 356 -3.06 -10.33 9.19
N ASN A 357 -2.21 -10.78 10.12
CA ASN A 357 -0.76 -10.83 9.91
C ASN A 357 -0.35 -11.76 8.75
N GLU A 358 -1.03 -12.90 8.59
CA GLU A 358 -0.76 -13.86 7.52
C GLU A 358 -1.21 -13.30 6.17
N LEU A 359 -2.39 -12.66 6.11
CA LEU A 359 -2.88 -11.99 4.89
C LEU A 359 -2.03 -10.77 4.51
N LEU A 360 -1.61 -9.97 5.48
CA LEU A 360 -0.70 -8.84 5.24
C LEU A 360 0.63 -9.31 4.66
N SER A 361 1.19 -10.41 5.19
CA SER A 361 2.42 -11.00 4.65
C SER A 361 2.25 -11.39 3.17
N ILE A 362 1.15 -12.06 2.82
CA ILE A 362 0.83 -12.40 1.43
C ILE A 362 0.72 -11.13 0.58
N ALA A 363 -0.11 -10.17 1.02
CA ALA A 363 -0.36 -8.94 0.25
C ALA A 363 0.92 -8.12 0.01
N GLN A 364 1.81 -8.04 1.01
CA GLN A 364 3.09 -7.36 0.89
C GLN A 364 4.02 -8.05 -0.12
N VAL A 365 4.06 -9.38 -0.10
CA VAL A 365 4.86 -10.19 -1.03
C VAL A 365 4.38 -10.02 -2.48
N PHE A 366 3.07 -9.92 -2.68
CA PHE A 366 2.47 -9.62 -3.99
C PHE A 366 2.50 -8.14 -4.38
N GLY A 367 3.20 -7.29 -3.59
CA GLY A 367 3.42 -5.89 -3.93
C GLY A 367 2.20 -5.00 -3.80
N VAL A 368 1.24 -5.34 -2.93
CA VAL A 368 0.07 -4.48 -2.64
C VAL A 368 0.55 -3.26 -1.87
N GLY A 369 0.76 -2.14 -2.56
CA GLY A 369 1.35 -0.90 -2.00
C GLY A 369 0.60 -0.36 -0.78
N ALA A 370 -0.72 -0.49 -0.77
CA ALA A 370 -1.59 -0.03 0.33
C ALA A 370 -1.25 -0.64 1.70
N VAL A 371 -0.62 -1.81 1.75
CA VAL A 371 -0.23 -2.49 2.99
C VAL A 371 1.28 -2.50 3.23
N ALA A 372 2.04 -1.76 2.43
CA ALA A 372 3.50 -1.69 2.56
C ALA A 372 3.93 -1.18 3.94
N GLY A 373 4.73 -1.97 4.65
CA GLY A 373 5.18 -1.64 6.00
C GLY A 373 4.09 -1.65 7.08
N MET A 374 2.87 -2.08 6.76
CA MET A 374 1.79 -2.25 7.73
C MET A 374 1.96 -3.57 8.48
N THR A 375 1.75 -3.53 9.78
CA THR A 375 1.66 -4.73 10.61
C THR A 375 0.25 -4.83 11.20
N GLY A 376 -0.16 -6.03 11.56
CA GLY A 376 -1.49 -6.19 12.12
C GLY A 376 -1.71 -7.54 12.79
N SER A 377 -2.78 -7.62 13.55
CA SER A 377 -3.26 -8.86 14.19
C SER A 377 -4.78 -8.86 14.24
N GLY A 378 -5.36 -9.97 14.62
CA GLY A 378 -6.82 -10.12 14.65
C GLY A 378 -7.33 -10.98 13.51
N ASN A 379 -8.63 -10.95 13.29
CA ASN A 379 -9.30 -11.83 12.33
C ASN A 379 -10.10 -11.03 11.29
N ILE A 380 -10.10 -11.54 10.07
CA ILE A 380 -10.91 -11.01 8.97
C ILE A 380 -11.65 -12.16 8.27
N THR A 381 -12.90 -11.96 7.97
CA THR A 381 -13.64 -12.76 7.00
C THR A 381 -13.68 -11.99 5.70
N LEU A 382 -13.41 -12.65 4.58
CA LEU A 382 -13.33 -11.99 3.28
C LEU A 382 -13.92 -12.88 2.19
N ASN A 383 -14.74 -12.29 1.33
CA ASN A 383 -15.25 -12.87 0.09
C ASN A 383 -14.88 -11.95 -1.05
N VAL A 384 -14.18 -12.47 -2.04
CA VAL A 384 -13.72 -11.71 -3.21
C VAL A 384 -14.16 -12.44 -4.47
N HIS A 385 -14.70 -11.71 -5.43
CA HIS A 385 -14.95 -12.15 -6.78
C HIS A 385 -14.19 -11.24 -7.76
N ALA A 386 -13.42 -11.83 -8.66
CA ALA A 386 -12.61 -11.13 -9.64
C ALA A 386 -12.87 -11.70 -11.03
N VAL A 387 -13.21 -10.84 -12.00
CA VAL A 387 -13.50 -11.21 -13.39
C VAL A 387 -12.76 -10.29 -14.33
N GLY A 388 -12.05 -10.84 -15.32
CA GLY A 388 -11.40 -10.06 -16.35
C GLY A 388 -10.07 -10.62 -16.85
N PRO A 389 -9.34 -9.86 -17.67
CA PRO A 389 -8.06 -10.28 -18.24
C PRO A 389 -6.94 -10.23 -17.19
N VAL A 390 -6.20 -11.35 -17.06
CA VAL A 390 -5.14 -11.50 -16.04
C VAL A 390 -3.98 -10.54 -16.26
N ASN A 391 -3.63 -10.24 -17.50
CA ASN A 391 -2.52 -9.37 -17.88
C ASN A 391 -2.88 -7.89 -17.98
N ASN A 392 -4.14 -7.52 -17.71
CA ASN A 392 -4.60 -6.12 -17.64
C ASN A 392 -5.41 -5.91 -16.36
N GLN A 393 -4.71 -5.65 -15.25
CA GLN A 393 -5.31 -5.46 -13.93
C GLN A 393 -6.30 -4.28 -13.89
N GLY A 394 -6.09 -3.25 -14.70
CA GLY A 394 -7.01 -2.10 -14.80
C GLY A 394 -8.37 -2.45 -15.40
N ALA A 395 -8.46 -3.51 -16.19
CA ALA A 395 -9.71 -4.01 -16.76
C ALA A 395 -10.35 -5.14 -15.93
N MET A 396 -9.69 -5.61 -14.87
CA MET A 396 -10.23 -6.63 -13.98
C MET A 396 -11.31 -6.04 -13.08
N GLN A 397 -12.48 -6.62 -13.11
CA GLN A 397 -13.60 -6.25 -12.25
C GLN A 397 -13.51 -7.03 -10.94
N MET A 398 -13.37 -6.31 -9.84
CA MET A 398 -13.31 -6.90 -8.51
C MET A 398 -14.52 -6.46 -7.69
N SER A 399 -15.11 -7.38 -6.95
CA SER A 399 -16.17 -7.11 -5.98
C SER A 399 -16.03 -8.04 -4.79
N GLY A 400 -16.63 -7.66 -3.66
CA GLY A 400 -16.57 -8.52 -2.50
C GLY A 400 -17.10 -7.88 -1.23
N SER A 401 -17.00 -8.66 -0.17
CA SER A 401 -17.38 -8.25 1.18
C SER A 401 -16.41 -8.79 2.20
N GLY A 402 -16.31 -8.11 3.33
CA GLY A 402 -15.46 -8.54 4.43
C GLY A 402 -16.01 -8.08 5.78
N ALA A 403 -15.55 -8.73 6.85
CA ALA A 403 -15.84 -8.35 8.21
C ALA A 403 -14.54 -8.39 9.03
N LEU A 404 -14.23 -7.29 9.68
CA LEU A 404 -13.12 -7.15 10.60
C LEU A 404 -13.63 -7.39 12.02
N GLN A 405 -12.93 -8.20 12.81
CA GLN A 405 -13.26 -8.49 14.20
C GLN A 405 -12.01 -8.46 15.07
N ASN A 406 -11.97 -7.54 16.04
CA ASN A 406 -10.86 -7.36 16.96
C ASN A 406 -9.49 -7.27 16.25
N VAL A 407 -9.45 -6.46 15.22
CA VAL A 407 -8.25 -6.26 14.39
C VAL A 407 -7.44 -5.09 14.94
N ALA A 408 -6.16 -5.29 15.14
CA ALA A 408 -5.20 -4.24 15.40
C ALA A 408 -4.35 -4.04 14.14
N LEU A 409 -4.36 -2.84 13.59
CA LEU A 409 -3.57 -2.44 12.42
C LEU A 409 -2.63 -1.31 12.80
N GLN A 410 -1.37 -1.45 12.46
CA GLN A 410 -0.37 -0.41 12.67
C GLN A 410 0.22 -0.01 11.32
N PRO A 411 -0.23 1.12 10.74
CA PRO A 411 0.35 1.68 9.53
C PRO A 411 1.82 2.06 9.73
N ALA A 412 2.57 2.12 8.65
CA ALA A 412 3.95 2.60 8.68
C ALA A 412 4.01 4.03 9.24
N GLY A 413 4.88 4.26 10.22
CA GLY A 413 5.05 5.56 10.88
C GLY A 413 4.15 5.81 12.09
N PHE A 414 3.17 4.96 12.38
CA PHE A 414 2.40 5.04 13.62
C PHE A 414 3.17 4.37 14.77
N THR A 415 3.17 5.00 15.94
CA THR A 415 3.82 4.46 17.13
C THR A 415 2.94 3.48 17.90
N GLN A 416 1.64 3.46 17.63
CA GLN A 416 0.66 2.58 18.24
C GLN A 416 -0.32 2.04 17.19
N PRO A 417 -0.85 0.82 17.38
CA PRO A 417 -1.85 0.26 16.48
C PRO A 417 -3.21 0.94 16.67
N MET A 418 -3.96 1.04 15.59
CA MET A 418 -5.39 1.31 15.59
C MET A 418 -6.13 -0.01 15.84
N HIS A 419 -7.00 -0.03 16.83
CA HIS A 419 -7.82 -1.20 17.16
C HIS A 419 -9.21 -1.05 16.53
N ILE A 420 -9.56 -1.95 15.63
CA ILE A 420 -10.88 -2.06 15.00
C ILE A 420 -11.63 -3.20 15.71
N ARG A 421 -12.63 -2.86 16.51
CA ARG A 421 -13.46 -3.87 17.18
C ARG A 421 -14.34 -4.57 16.16
N THR A 422 -15.02 -3.80 15.33
CA THR A 422 -15.86 -4.32 14.25
C THR A 422 -15.82 -3.36 13.08
N ALA A 423 -15.87 -3.90 11.86
CA ALA A 423 -16.19 -3.17 10.66
C ALA A 423 -16.65 -4.14 9.57
N ASN A 424 -17.63 -3.73 8.76
CA ASN A 424 -18.02 -4.45 7.56
C ASN A 424 -17.53 -3.69 6.34
N ILE A 425 -16.92 -4.41 5.41
CA ILE A 425 -16.39 -3.88 4.16
C ILE A 425 -17.21 -4.45 3.01
N GLN A 426 -17.61 -3.62 2.10
CA GLN A 426 -18.11 -4.02 0.77
C GLN A 426 -17.31 -3.25 -0.26
N PHE A 427 -16.82 -3.94 -1.27
CA PHE A 427 -16.07 -3.30 -2.36
C PHE A 427 -16.57 -3.81 -3.71
N ALA A 428 -16.51 -2.96 -4.67
CA ALA A 428 -16.78 -3.23 -6.07
C ALA A 428 -15.67 -2.55 -6.88
N GLN A 429 -15.53 -2.90 -8.13
CA GLN A 429 -14.45 -2.53 -9.07
C GLN A 429 -13.71 -1.21 -8.74
N ASN A 430 -14.42 -0.17 -8.39
CA ASN A 430 -13.87 1.18 -8.19
C ASN A 430 -14.48 1.88 -6.96
N SER A 431 -14.97 1.12 -5.99
CA SER A 431 -15.58 1.67 -4.79
C SER A 431 -15.42 0.74 -3.60
N MET A 432 -15.41 1.33 -2.42
CA MET A 432 -15.39 0.62 -1.14
C MET A 432 -16.35 1.31 -0.16
N ASN A 433 -17.16 0.52 0.52
CA ASN A 433 -18.04 0.95 1.60
C ASN A 433 -17.60 0.29 2.90
N LEU A 434 -17.38 1.10 3.92
CA LEU A 434 -17.08 0.68 5.28
C LEU A 434 -18.27 1.04 6.16
N THR A 435 -18.90 0.04 6.78
CA THR A 435 -20.07 0.22 7.64
C THR A 435 -19.84 -0.42 9.01
N ASN A 436 -20.63 0.01 9.99
CA ASN A 436 -20.54 -0.50 11.37
C ASN A 436 -19.11 -0.41 11.97
N LEU A 437 -18.36 0.61 11.54
CA LEU A 437 -17.03 0.85 12.08
C LEU A 437 -17.11 1.18 13.56
N THR A 438 -16.39 0.43 14.37
CA THR A 438 -16.08 0.75 15.75
C THR A 438 -14.58 0.53 15.97
N ALA A 439 -13.86 1.60 16.19
CA ALA A 439 -12.41 1.58 16.28
C ALA A 439 -11.90 2.47 17.43
N SER A 440 -10.65 2.25 17.85
CA SER A 440 -9.96 3.13 18.79
C SER A 440 -8.52 3.37 18.35
N LEU A 441 -8.02 4.57 18.64
CA LEU A 441 -6.62 4.95 18.47
C LEU A 441 -6.18 5.74 19.69
N GLY A 442 -5.20 5.21 20.43
CA GLY A 442 -4.86 5.73 21.72
C GLY A 442 -6.09 5.76 22.65
N SER A 443 -6.34 6.89 23.26
CA SER A 443 -7.51 7.10 24.15
C SER A 443 -8.82 7.40 23.42
N SER A 444 -8.83 7.57 22.10
CA SER A 444 -9.98 7.97 21.29
C SER A 444 -10.75 6.76 20.77
N ASN A 445 -12.09 6.77 20.87
CA ASN A 445 -12.97 5.79 20.24
C ASN A 445 -13.77 6.47 19.13
N ALA A 446 -13.82 5.80 17.98
CA ALA A 446 -14.55 6.26 16.81
C ALA A 446 -15.59 5.22 16.37
N SER A 447 -16.72 5.69 15.87
CA SER A 447 -17.73 4.87 15.22
C SER A 447 -18.31 5.60 14.02
N GLY A 448 -18.82 4.84 13.05
CA GLY A 448 -19.43 5.44 11.87
C GLY A 448 -19.34 4.59 10.62
N ASN A 449 -19.45 5.29 9.49
CA ASN A 449 -19.41 4.70 8.15
C ASN A 449 -18.53 5.59 7.25
N ALA A 450 -17.94 4.98 6.24
CA ALA A 450 -17.19 5.69 5.21
C ALA A 450 -17.36 4.99 3.86
N SER A 451 -17.27 5.72 2.79
CA SER A 451 -17.22 5.15 1.45
C SER A 451 -16.19 5.88 0.59
N VAL A 452 -15.59 5.15 -0.33
CA VAL A 452 -14.69 5.67 -1.33
C VAL A 452 -15.18 5.23 -2.70
N ALA A 453 -15.39 6.15 -3.59
CA ALA A 453 -15.68 5.89 -5.00
C ALA A 453 -14.53 6.42 -5.85
N ASN A 454 -14.25 5.76 -6.96
CA ASN A 454 -13.18 6.11 -7.91
C ASN A 454 -11.78 6.15 -7.27
N PHE A 455 -11.16 4.99 -7.10
CA PHE A 455 -9.84 4.88 -6.48
C PHE A 455 -8.72 5.69 -7.18
N ALA A 456 -8.86 5.95 -8.48
CA ALA A 456 -7.89 6.77 -9.23
C ALA A 456 -8.00 8.27 -8.93
N ALA A 457 -9.22 8.75 -8.62
CA ALA A 457 -9.51 10.12 -8.15
C ALA A 457 -10.53 10.03 -7.01
N PRO A 458 -10.10 9.71 -5.79
CA PRO A 458 -10.99 9.28 -4.73
C PRO A 458 -12.04 10.32 -4.36
N HIS A 459 -13.32 9.89 -4.36
CA HIS A 459 -14.41 10.63 -3.78
C HIS A 459 -14.84 9.94 -2.47
N ILE A 460 -14.57 10.60 -1.35
CA ILE A 460 -14.75 10.04 -0.01
C ILE A 460 -16.02 10.61 0.60
N THR A 461 -16.93 9.76 1.08
CA THR A 461 -18.03 10.18 1.93
C THR A 461 -17.93 9.50 3.29
N PHE A 462 -18.28 10.22 4.38
CA PHE A 462 -18.18 9.63 5.70
C PHE A 462 -19.18 10.26 6.70
N ALA A 463 -19.51 9.50 7.73
CA ALA A 463 -20.19 9.96 8.92
C ALA A 463 -19.48 9.35 10.13
N LEU A 464 -18.73 10.16 10.86
CA LEU A 464 -17.91 9.72 11.98
C LEU A 464 -18.34 10.37 13.30
N ASN A 465 -18.45 9.54 14.32
CA ASN A 465 -18.66 9.94 15.71
C ASN A 465 -17.44 9.51 16.53
N ILE A 466 -16.80 10.45 17.22
CA ILE A 466 -15.64 10.22 18.06
C ILE A 466 -15.99 10.67 19.48
N ASP A 467 -15.69 9.85 20.47
CA ASP A 467 -16.00 10.20 21.88
C ASP A 467 -15.11 11.35 22.37
N LYS A 468 -13.81 11.21 22.16
CA LYS A 468 -12.81 12.21 22.56
C LYS A 468 -11.59 12.16 21.63
N VAL A 469 -10.93 13.30 21.51
CA VAL A 469 -9.64 13.45 20.81
C VAL A 469 -8.68 14.21 21.71
N ASN A 470 -7.55 13.61 22.04
CA ASN A 470 -6.42 14.32 22.62
C ASN A 470 -5.42 14.60 21.49
N VAL A 471 -5.29 15.86 21.10
CA VAL A 471 -4.47 16.27 19.95
C VAL A 471 -3.00 15.92 20.18
N THR A 472 -2.47 16.21 21.36
CA THR A 472 -1.07 15.91 21.71
C THR A 472 -0.76 14.39 21.72
N GLU A 473 -1.73 13.58 22.13
CA GLU A 473 -1.59 12.11 22.05
C GLU A 473 -1.61 11.65 20.60
N LEU A 474 -2.51 12.20 19.80
CA LEU A 474 -2.63 11.84 18.38
C LEU A 474 -1.36 12.21 17.59
N GLU A 475 -0.79 13.40 17.83
CA GLU A 475 0.49 13.83 17.24
C GLU A 475 1.62 12.84 17.57
N LYS A 476 1.71 12.37 18.81
CA LYS A 476 2.72 11.37 19.22
C LYS A 476 2.50 10.02 18.53
N ILE A 477 1.24 9.61 18.37
CA ILE A 477 0.90 8.34 17.72
C ILE A 477 1.21 8.38 16.22
N THR A 478 0.90 9.48 15.55
CA THR A 478 1.09 9.62 14.09
C THR A 478 2.50 10.04 13.70
N GLY A 479 3.43 10.11 14.65
CA GLY A 479 4.83 10.45 14.40
C GLY A 479 5.07 11.93 14.05
N GLY A 480 4.17 12.82 14.48
CA GLY A 480 4.30 14.28 14.38
C GLY A 480 5.38 14.83 15.30
N SER A 481 6.63 14.43 15.18
CA SER A 481 7.77 15.07 15.79
C SER A 481 8.63 15.69 14.72
N SER A 482 8.97 16.92 14.93
CA SER A 482 9.89 17.79 14.21
C SER A 482 11.24 17.12 13.82
N GLN A 483 11.22 16.23 12.84
CA GLN A 483 12.42 15.90 12.07
C GLN A 483 12.20 16.37 10.62
N PRO A 484 13.23 16.99 9.98
CA PRO A 484 13.10 17.37 8.59
C PRO A 484 12.78 16.12 7.76
N ALA A 485 11.74 16.22 6.95
CA ALA A 485 11.25 15.14 6.10
C ALA A 485 12.34 14.66 5.15
N THR A 486 13.09 13.66 5.54
CA THR A 486 13.61 12.71 4.58
C THR A 486 12.37 12.05 3.97
N LYS A 487 12.26 12.15 2.64
CA LYS A 487 11.14 11.68 1.83
C LYS A 487 10.61 10.34 2.36
N ARG A 488 9.53 10.37 3.13
CA ARG A 488 8.77 9.17 3.48
C ARG A 488 7.80 8.95 2.33
N ALA A 489 7.92 7.78 1.70
CA ALA A 489 6.94 7.32 0.75
C ALA A 489 5.56 7.42 1.42
N GLY A 490 4.68 8.22 0.85
CA GLY A 490 3.29 8.31 1.28
C GLY A 490 2.66 6.92 1.22
N ALA A 491 1.85 6.57 2.21
CA ALA A 491 1.07 5.35 2.18
C ALA A 491 0.10 5.44 0.99
N ASP A 492 0.47 4.79 -0.08
CA ASP A 492 -0.34 4.67 -1.29
C ASP A 492 -1.47 3.67 -1.00
N TRP A 493 -2.68 4.17 -0.83
CA TRP A 493 -3.89 3.37 -0.64
C TRP A 493 -4.39 2.79 -1.98
N SER A 494 -3.48 2.42 -2.86
CA SER A 494 -3.81 1.70 -4.07
C SER A 494 -4.00 0.22 -3.74
N LEU A 495 -5.22 -0.27 -3.79
CA LEU A 495 -5.57 -1.69 -3.68
C LEU A 495 -5.16 -2.51 -4.91
N ILE A 496 -4.55 -1.87 -5.91
CA ILE A 496 -4.12 -2.49 -7.16
C ILE A 496 -2.60 -2.38 -7.24
N PRO A 497 -1.84 -3.49 -7.31
CA PRO A 497 -0.40 -3.44 -7.52
C PRO A 497 -0.11 -2.83 -8.90
N SER A 498 0.45 -1.63 -8.96
CA SER A 498 1.06 -1.12 -10.18
C SER A 498 2.46 -1.74 -10.30
N ALA A 499 2.59 -2.77 -11.13
CA ALA A 499 3.88 -3.15 -11.65
C ALA A 499 4.42 -1.98 -12.49
N GLU A 500 5.65 -1.54 -12.19
CA GLU A 500 6.39 -0.48 -12.87
C GLU A 500 5.97 0.97 -12.57
N ALA A 501 6.43 1.50 -11.44
CA ALA A 501 6.79 2.91 -11.35
C ALA A 501 7.90 3.12 -10.32
N ALA A 502 9.13 2.87 -10.71
CA ALA A 502 10.25 3.56 -10.12
C ALA A 502 10.16 5.04 -10.54
N ALA A 503 10.16 5.96 -9.53
CA ALA A 503 10.46 7.37 -9.68
C ALA A 503 9.44 8.28 -10.41
N ALA A 504 8.24 8.43 -9.83
CA ALA A 504 7.59 9.74 -9.76
C ALA A 504 6.88 9.78 -8.40
N SER A 505 7.10 10.83 -7.60
CA SER A 505 6.36 11.03 -6.35
C SER A 505 4.88 11.18 -6.71
N GLN A 506 4.10 10.11 -6.53
CA GLN A 506 2.66 10.18 -6.72
C GLN A 506 2.09 11.20 -5.72
N PRO A 507 1.16 12.07 -6.12
CA PRO A 507 0.52 13.00 -5.20
C PRO A 507 -0.15 12.21 -4.08
N SER A 508 -0.07 12.71 -2.85
CA SER A 508 -0.69 12.05 -1.70
C SER A 508 -2.20 11.87 -1.94
N MET A 509 -2.81 10.87 -1.34
CA MET A 509 -4.27 10.66 -1.44
C MET A 509 -5.04 11.92 -1.06
N MET A 510 -4.55 12.70 -0.11
CA MET A 510 -5.16 13.98 0.28
C MET A 510 -5.13 15.02 -0.83
N GLU A 511 -4.09 15.02 -1.66
CA GLU A 511 -3.96 15.97 -2.78
C GLU A 511 -4.88 15.64 -3.96
N THR A 512 -5.31 14.39 -4.08
CA THR A 512 -6.20 13.93 -5.17
C THR A 512 -7.65 13.76 -4.74
N ALA A 513 -7.89 13.48 -3.45
CA ALA A 513 -9.20 13.17 -2.92
C ALA A 513 -10.15 14.37 -2.93
N THR A 514 -11.40 14.10 -3.25
CA THR A 514 -12.57 14.97 -3.04
C THR A 514 -13.55 14.25 -2.12
N GLY A 515 -14.54 14.95 -1.58
CA GLY A 515 -15.57 14.28 -0.82
C GLY A 515 -16.24 15.17 0.21
N ASN A 516 -17.15 14.57 0.94
CA ASN A 516 -17.90 15.25 2.01
C ASN A 516 -18.23 14.27 3.13
N GLY A 517 -18.45 14.83 4.30
CA GLY A 517 -18.84 14.01 5.45
C GLY A 517 -19.37 14.81 6.61
N THR A 518 -19.75 14.10 7.65
CA THR A 518 -20.13 14.68 8.94
C THR A 518 -19.19 14.16 10.01
N LEU A 519 -18.78 15.07 10.88
CA LEU A 519 -17.92 14.79 12.02
C LEU A 519 -18.61 15.26 13.30
N ALA A 520 -18.73 14.36 14.26
CA ALA A 520 -19.14 14.70 15.62
C ALA A 520 -18.06 14.22 16.60
N VAL A 521 -17.57 15.11 17.46
CA VAL A 521 -16.59 14.77 18.50
C VAL A 521 -17.14 15.21 19.85
N GLY A 522 -17.21 14.30 20.80
CA GLY A 522 -17.69 14.60 22.15
C GLY A 522 -16.81 15.62 22.84
N THR A 523 -15.50 15.36 22.85
CA THR A 523 -14.51 16.25 23.49
C THR A 523 -13.22 16.29 22.67
N ILE A 524 -12.68 17.48 22.43
CA ILE A 524 -11.33 17.70 21.92
C ILE A 524 -10.52 18.39 22.99
N THR A 525 -9.36 17.84 23.33
CA THR A 525 -8.44 18.42 24.30
C THR A 525 -7.10 18.71 23.62
N TYR A 526 -6.67 19.94 23.75
CA TYR A 526 -5.33 20.37 23.34
C TYR A 526 -4.73 21.20 24.48
N GLU A 527 -3.65 20.73 25.07
CA GLU A 527 -3.07 21.29 26.29
C GLU A 527 -4.13 21.54 27.39
N GLN A 528 -4.41 22.80 27.73
CA GLN A 528 -5.40 23.19 28.74
C GLN A 528 -6.77 23.53 28.13
N THR A 529 -6.87 23.57 26.81
CA THR A 529 -8.12 23.91 26.12
C THR A 529 -8.97 22.69 25.84
N VAL A 530 -10.25 22.81 26.21
CA VAL A 530 -11.25 21.74 26.04
C VAL A 530 -12.41 22.30 25.22
N LEU A 531 -12.64 21.67 24.05
CA LEU A 531 -13.86 21.87 23.26
C LEU A 531 -14.78 20.67 23.49
N THR A 532 -16.05 20.92 23.60
CA THR A 532 -17.07 19.86 23.80
C THR A 532 -18.19 20.00 22.77
N ASN A 533 -18.84 18.86 22.46
CA ASN A 533 -19.94 18.80 21.48
C ASN A 533 -19.56 19.39 20.11
N VAL A 534 -18.36 19.05 19.61
CA VAL A 534 -17.90 19.53 18.31
C VAL A 534 -18.67 18.83 17.20
N ARG A 535 -19.22 19.60 16.28
CA ARG A 535 -19.96 19.12 15.12
C ARG A 535 -19.56 19.93 13.90
N SER A 536 -19.34 19.24 12.78
CA SER A 536 -19.08 19.91 11.52
C SER A 536 -19.51 19.05 10.33
N ASN A 537 -19.95 19.71 9.26
CA ASN A 537 -19.83 19.12 7.93
C ASN A 537 -18.39 19.35 7.46
N VAL A 538 -17.87 18.35 6.80
CA VAL A 538 -16.50 18.35 6.26
C VAL A 538 -16.59 18.24 4.75
N GLU A 539 -15.91 19.11 4.04
CA GLU A 539 -15.72 19.02 2.61
C GLU A 539 -14.24 18.84 2.31
N LEU A 540 -13.90 17.87 1.48
CA LEU A 540 -12.55 17.57 1.01
C LEU A 540 -12.45 17.97 -0.46
N ASN A 541 -11.45 18.74 -0.82
CA ASN A 541 -11.22 19.15 -2.20
C ASN A 541 -9.73 19.27 -2.50
N ARG A 542 -9.11 18.16 -2.91
CA ARG A 542 -7.73 18.10 -3.41
C ARG A 542 -6.75 18.85 -2.51
N GLY A 543 -6.62 18.39 -1.28
CA GLY A 543 -5.73 18.98 -0.28
C GLY A 543 -6.35 20.15 0.49
N VAL A 544 -7.55 20.56 0.18
CA VAL A 544 -8.31 21.56 0.96
C VAL A 544 -9.39 20.85 1.77
N VAL A 545 -9.44 21.09 3.07
CA VAL A 545 -10.46 20.60 3.99
C VAL A 545 -11.27 21.77 4.51
N GLN A 546 -12.58 21.78 4.35
CA GLN A 546 -13.48 22.77 4.92
C GLN A 546 -14.36 22.13 5.99
N LEU A 547 -14.42 22.82 7.13
CA LEU A 547 -15.28 22.50 8.26
C LEU A 547 -16.36 23.58 8.32
N ASN A 548 -17.55 23.33 7.76
CA ASN A 548 -18.61 24.34 7.65
C ASN A 548 -20.03 23.71 7.62
N PRO A 549 -20.96 24.03 8.56
CA PRO A 549 -20.66 24.81 9.78
C PRO A 549 -19.83 24.00 10.77
N LEU A 550 -19.00 24.69 11.54
CA LEU A 550 -18.31 24.15 12.71
C LEU A 550 -18.96 24.74 13.97
N THR A 551 -19.42 23.90 14.87
CA THR A 551 -20.01 24.29 16.16
C THR A 551 -19.37 23.52 17.29
N SER A 552 -19.21 24.18 18.45
CA SER A 552 -18.72 23.57 19.66
C SER A 552 -19.09 24.40 20.92
N LYS A 553 -18.82 23.85 22.09
CA LYS A 553 -18.77 24.60 23.35
C LYS A 553 -17.31 24.73 23.76
N ILE A 554 -16.91 25.92 24.14
CA ILE A 554 -15.54 26.26 24.58
C ILE A 554 -15.59 27.36 25.61
N PHE A 555 -14.77 27.29 26.64
CA PHE A 555 -14.70 28.28 27.73
C PHE A 555 -16.06 28.61 28.37
N GLY A 556 -16.95 27.63 28.50
CA GLY A 556 -18.31 27.84 29.00
C GLY A 556 -19.29 28.46 28.01
N GLY A 557 -18.83 29.03 26.91
CA GLY A 557 -19.61 29.64 25.83
C GLY A 557 -19.84 28.71 24.64
N GLN A 558 -20.49 29.26 23.61
CA GLN A 558 -20.76 28.57 22.34
C GLN A 558 -19.87 29.18 21.25
N GLN A 559 -19.27 28.26 20.47
CA GLN A 559 -18.51 28.61 19.26
C GLN A 559 -19.29 28.14 18.03
N SER A 560 -19.32 28.97 16.99
CA SER A 560 -19.84 28.64 15.67
C SER A 560 -18.99 29.30 14.59
N GLY A 561 -19.01 28.77 13.38
CA GLY A 561 -18.29 29.36 12.27
C GLY A 561 -17.84 28.35 11.25
N SER A 562 -16.70 28.60 10.63
CA SER A 562 -16.08 27.72 9.66
C SER A 562 -14.55 27.79 9.78
N ILE A 563 -13.95 26.67 9.47
CA ILE A 563 -12.51 26.59 9.33
C ILE A 563 -12.24 25.95 7.98
N THR A 564 -11.40 26.57 7.22
CA THR A 564 -10.95 26.05 5.94
C THR A 564 -9.43 25.74 6.04
N ILE A 565 -8.93 24.53 5.60
CA ILE A 565 -7.59 23.90 5.78
C ILE A 565 -6.94 23.60 4.42
N ASP A 566 -5.77 24.17 4.05
CA ASP A 566 -5.03 23.76 2.87
C ASP A 566 -3.71 23.08 3.25
N THR A 567 -3.57 21.86 2.86
CA THR A 567 -2.40 21.02 3.15
C THR A 567 -1.31 21.09 2.07
N ARG A 568 -1.58 21.80 0.96
CA ARG A 568 -0.70 21.86 -0.21
C ARG A 568 0.54 22.73 -0.02
N PRO A 569 0.45 23.92 0.61
CA PRO A 569 1.64 24.70 0.87
C PRO A 569 2.43 24.18 2.06
N ASN A 570 3.74 24.42 2.04
CA ASN A 570 4.62 24.14 3.17
C ASN A 570 5.27 25.47 3.63
N PRO A 571 4.92 26.00 4.81
CA PRO A 571 4.02 25.43 5.80
C PRO A 571 2.54 25.45 5.41
N MET A 572 1.76 24.49 5.96
CA MET A 572 0.31 24.47 5.81
C MET A 572 -0.32 25.75 6.35
N THR A 573 -1.41 26.20 5.73
CA THR A 573 -2.07 27.45 6.09
C THR A 573 -3.53 27.24 6.48
N TYR A 574 -4.08 28.22 7.23
CA TYR A 574 -5.32 28.17 7.99
C TYR A 574 -6.14 29.42 7.82
N GLN A 575 -7.46 29.32 7.60
CA GLN A 575 -8.40 30.43 7.68
C GLN A 575 -9.58 30.07 8.58
N ALA A 576 -9.81 30.85 9.60
CA ALA A 576 -10.86 30.60 10.57
C ALA A 576 -11.81 31.82 10.62
N ASN A 577 -13.10 31.57 10.39
CA ASN A 577 -14.19 32.51 10.61
C ASN A 577 -14.98 31.99 11.81
N ILE A 578 -14.71 32.54 12.99
CA ILE A 578 -15.25 32.03 14.25
C ILE A 578 -16.06 33.12 14.98
N LYS A 579 -17.24 32.73 15.43
CA LYS A 579 -18.05 33.50 16.36
C LYS A 579 -18.10 32.78 17.72
N LEU A 580 -17.67 33.45 18.74
CA LEU A 580 -17.70 33.00 20.13
C LEU A 580 -18.75 33.82 20.89
N ALA A 581 -19.61 33.16 21.64
CA ALA A 581 -20.67 33.83 22.41
C ALA A 581 -20.74 33.29 23.85
N GLY A 582 -20.74 34.15 24.82
CA GLY A 582 -20.93 33.83 26.21
C GLY A 582 -19.77 33.08 26.88
N ALA A 583 -18.56 33.23 26.38
CA ALA A 583 -17.37 32.57 26.92
C ALA A 583 -16.87 33.24 28.20
N ASP A 584 -16.27 32.47 29.10
CA ASP A 584 -15.54 32.97 30.24
C ASP A 584 -14.22 33.59 29.82
N ALA A 585 -14.03 34.84 29.97
CA ALA A 585 -12.85 35.58 29.58
C ALA A 585 -11.58 35.07 30.31
N ASN A 586 -11.69 34.73 31.58
CA ASN A 586 -10.56 34.21 32.34
C ASN A 586 -10.14 32.79 31.88
N ALA A 587 -11.11 31.93 31.61
CA ALA A 587 -10.83 30.61 31.06
C ALA A 587 -10.13 30.72 29.72
N MET A 588 -10.59 31.60 28.83
CA MET A 588 -9.96 31.85 27.54
C MET A 588 -8.52 32.35 27.71
N MET A 589 -8.33 33.47 28.40
CA MET A 589 -7.02 34.08 28.59
C MET A 589 -6.01 33.14 29.26
N SER A 590 -6.46 32.37 30.24
CA SER A 590 -5.59 31.40 30.95
C SER A 590 -5.17 30.23 30.09
N SER A 591 -5.91 29.87 29.03
CA SER A 591 -5.60 28.78 28.14
C SER A 591 -4.73 29.22 26.93
N VAL A 592 -4.87 30.45 26.45
CA VAL A 592 -4.18 30.93 25.25
C VAL A 592 -2.96 31.82 25.54
N SER A 593 -2.73 32.18 26.79
CA SER A 593 -1.62 33.07 27.19
C SER A 593 -1.07 32.71 28.57
N SER A 594 0.10 33.29 28.90
CA SER A 594 0.67 33.20 30.26
C SER A 594 -0.11 34.06 31.29
N VAL A 595 -1.05 34.90 30.83
CA VAL A 595 -1.84 35.82 31.66
C VAL A 595 -2.98 35.09 32.34
N LYS A 596 -2.75 34.64 33.59
CA LYS A 596 -3.74 33.92 34.41
C LYS A 596 -4.40 34.82 35.41
N ASN A 597 -5.69 34.58 35.63
CA ASN A 597 -6.47 35.27 36.67
C ASN A 597 -6.42 36.79 36.55
N THR A 598 -6.41 37.31 35.32
CA THR A 598 -6.27 38.74 35.10
C THR A 598 -7.54 39.38 34.53
N VAL A 599 -8.19 38.73 33.55
CA VAL A 599 -9.41 39.25 32.90
C VAL A 599 -10.57 38.33 33.19
N TYR A 600 -11.62 38.83 33.79
CA TYR A 600 -12.88 38.14 34.09
C TYR A 600 -14.03 38.81 33.34
N GLY A 601 -15.08 38.09 33.10
CA GLY A 601 -16.30 38.56 32.47
C GLY A 601 -16.82 37.64 31.38
N THR A 602 -17.93 37.99 30.77
CA THR A 602 -18.56 37.27 29.67
C THR A 602 -18.05 37.83 28.34
N LEU A 603 -17.35 37.01 27.60
CA LEU A 603 -16.70 37.38 26.34
C LEU A 603 -17.55 36.93 25.15
N GLY A 604 -17.74 37.84 24.20
CA GLY A 604 -18.13 37.58 22.81
C GLY A 604 -17.01 37.97 21.87
N ALA A 605 -16.79 37.19 20.82
CA ALA A 605 -15.84 37.54 19.79
C ALA A 605 -16.31 37.06 18.40
N THR A 606 -15.96 37.82 17.39
CA THR A 606 -16.09 37.40 15.99
C THR A 606 -14.72 37.62 15.33
N THR A 607 -14.18 36.57 14.77
CA THR A 607 -12.83 36.57 14.18
C THR A 607 -12.87 36.12 12.74
N ASN A 608 -12.06 36.75 11.92
CA ASN A 608 -11.67 36.29 10.59
C ASN A 608 -10.15 36.33 10.53
N ILE A 609 -9.50 35.22 10.80
CA ILE A 609 -8.05 35.15 10.94
C ILE A 609 -7.48 34.05 10.03
N SER A 610 -6.30 34.32 9.54
CA SER A 610 -5.46 33.35 8.81
C SER A 610 -4.13 33.21 9.51
N PHE A 611 -3.54 32.00 9.42
CA PHE A 611 -2.21 31.73 9.96
C PHE A 611 -1.61 30.49 9.27
N ALA A 612 -0.33 30.23 9.54
CA ALA A 612 0.38 29.03 9.07
C ALA A 612 1.03 28.28 10.25
N THR A 613 1.34 27.01 10.06
CA THR A 613 2.11 26.23 11.05
C THR A 613 3.58 26.16 10.65
N PRO A 614 4.42 27.08 11.10
CA PRO A 614 5.85 27.02 10.80
C PRO A 614 6.50 25.82 11.51
N PRO A 615 7.69 25.39 11.06
CA PRO A 615 8.44 24.30 11.70
C PRO A 615 8.74 24.50 13.20
N SER A 616 8.75 25.76 13.66
CA SER A 616 8.90 26.12 15.07
C SER A 616 7.71 25.71 15.94
N GLY A 617 6.53 25.48 15.35
CA GLY A 617 5.27 25.20 16.03
C GLY A 617 4.59 26.47 16.60
N ASP A 618 5.25 27.64 16.66
CA ASP A 618 4.65 28.86 17.11
C ASP A 618 3.94 29.57 15.95
N VAL A 619 2.62 29.54 15.96
CA VAL A 619 1.78 30.19 14.92
C VAL A 619 1.57 31.66 15.15
N THR A 620 1.89 32.17 16.34
CA THR A 620 1.58 33.55 16.75
C THR A 620 2.14 34.60 15.78
N PRO A 621 3.41 34.50 15.33
CA PRO A 621 3.98 35.44 14.36
C PRO A 621 3.34 35.39 12.96
N THR A 622 2.55 34.35 12.67
CA THR A 622 1.88 34.18 11.36
C THR A 622 0.42 34.64 11.35
N LEU A 623 -0.12 35.05 12.52
CA LEU A 623 -1.49 35.46 12.67
C LEU A 623 -1.76 36.77 11.91
N ASN A 624 -2.77 36.75 11.04
CA ASN A 624 -3.24 37.89 10.27
C ASN A 624 -4.78 37.90 10.23
N GLY A 625 -5.41 39.07 10.17
CA GLY A 625 -6.85 39.17 10.00
C GLY A 625 -7.52 40.19 10.93
N THR A 626 -8.77 39.95 11.26
CA THR A 626 -9.60 40.86 12.06
C THR A 626 -10.29 40.12 13.20
N MET A 627 -10.45 40.79 14.32
CA MET A 627 -11.21 40.33 15.48
C MET A 627 -12.06 41.45 16.04
N ALA A 628 -13.35 41.28 16.17
CA ALA A 628 -14.23 42.11 16.99
C ALA A 628 -14.53 41.41 18.29
N MET A 629 -14.43 42.12 19.42
CA MET A 629 -14.67 41.55 20.74
C MET A 629 -15.63 42.41 21.57
N SER A 630 -16.34 41.74 22.47
CA SER A 630 -17.15 42.36 23.49
C SER A 630 -16.94 41.66 24.84
N LEU A 631 -16.78 42.40 25.92
CA LEU A 631 -16.68 41.88 27.26
C LEU A 631 -17.76 42.56 28.11
N ALA A 632 -18.59 41.76 28.76
CA ALA A 632 -19.64 42.23 29.66
C ALA A 632 -19.37 41.79 31.09
N ASN A 633 -19.75 42.59 32.08
CA ASN A 633 -19.58 42.32 33.50
C ASN A 633 -18.14 41.94 33.86
N GLY A 634 -17.19 42.67 33.29
CA GLY A 634 -15.78 42.35 33.35
C GLY A 634 -15.07 42.94 34.57
N LYS A 635 -13.91 42.30 34.86
CA LYS A 635 -12.92 42.79 35.80
C LYS A 635 -11.53 42.57 35.24
N ILE A 636 -10.67 43.58 35.28
CA ILE A 636 -9.25 43.45 35.03
C ILE A 636 -8.51 43.53 36.34
N MET A 637 -8.00 42.40 36.80
CA MET A 637 -7.17 42.29 37.99
C MET A 637 -5.75 42.82 37.70
N LYS A 638 -5.05 43.22 38.72
CA LYS A 638 -3.69 43.79 38.64
C LYS A 638 -3.60 45.16 37.91
N LEU A 639 -4.69 45.68 37.42
CA LEU A 639 -4.81 47.01 36.86
C LEU A 639 -5.94 47.73 37.58
N ASP A 640 -5.63 48.44 38.63
CA ASP A 640 -6.59 49.29 39.37
C ASP A 640 -6.51 50.71 38.82
N LEU A 641 -7.17 50.91 37.64
CA LEU A 641 -7.21 52.24 37.00
C LEU A 641 -7.69 53.35 37.94
N PRO A 642 -8.73 53.19 38.77
CA PRO A 642 -9.11 54.15 39.76
C PRO A 642 -7.96 54.54 40.67
N SER A 643 -7.23 53.59 41.20
CA SER A 643 -6.07 53.80 42.08
C SER A 643 -4.89 54.48 41.35
N GLU A 644 -4.55 53.94 40.17
CA GLU A 644 -3.44 54.50 39.35
C GLU A 644 -3.73 55.91 38.85
N LEU A 645 -4.98 56.23 38.48
CA LEU A 645 -5.38 57.53 38.10
C LEU A 645 -5.35 58.52 39.30
N SER A 646 -5.71 58.02 40.49
CA SER A 646 -5.58 58.82 41.71
C SER A 646 -4.14 59.19 42.06
N LYS A 647 -3.17 58.23 41.83
CA LYS A 647 -1.74 58.50 42.03
C LYS A 647 -1.19 59.52 41.03
N ILE A 648 -1.58 59.40 39.76
CA ILE A 648 -1.14 60.34 38.69
C ILE A 648 -1.65 61.81 39.01
N GLY A 649 -2.88 61.89 39.45
CA GLY A 649 -3.48 63.20 39.81
C GLY A 649 -3.12 63.75 41.21
N LYS A 650 -2.39 62.99 42.04
CA LYS A 650 -2.15 63.25 43.46
C LYS A 650 -3.46 63.52 44.23
N PHE A 651 -4.49 62.81 43.92
CA PHE A 651 -5.83 62.86 44.49
C PHE A 651 -5.90 62.06 45.78
N GLY A 652 -6.55 62.57 46.81
CA GLY A 652 -6.75 61.88 48.07
C GLY A 652 -7.68 60.67 47.85
N GLY A 653 -7.17 59.51 48.24
CA GLY A 653 -7.56 58.17 47.83
C GLY A 653 -9.03 57.76 47.95
N GLY A 654 -9.54 57.18 46.91
CA GLY A 654 -10.49 56.09 47.00
C GLY A 654 -9.79 54.82 47.47
N ALA A 655 -10.43 53.95 48.27
CA ALA A 655 -9.85 52.69 48.64
C ALA A 655 -9.52 51.84 47.38
N ALA A 656 -8.24 51.37 47.25
CA ALA A 656 -7.80 50.55 46.16
C ALA A 656 -8.60 49.24 46.15
N LYS A 657 -9.34 48.99 45.08
CA LYS A 657 -10.10 47.73 44.89
C LYS A 657 -9.22 46.59 44.40
N GLY A 658 -8.04 46.90 43.89
CA GLY A 658 -7.13 45.95 43.28
C GLY A 658 -7.55 45.46 41.90
N TYR A 659 -8.60 46.04 41.33
CA TYR A 659 -9.07 45.72 40.00
C TYR A 659 -9.83 46.89 39.34
N THR A 660 -9.92 46.86 38.00
CA THR A 660 -10.80 47.75 37.22
C THR A 660 -12.09 47.02 36.89
N ALA A 661 -13.24 47.53 37.34
CA ALA A 661 -14.55 46.99 36.99
C ALA A 661 -15.03 47.55 35.64
N ILE A 662 -15.48 46.68 34.77
CA ILE A 662 -15.92 46.98 33.41
C ILE A 662 -17.36 46.50 33.26
N SER A 663 -18.31 47.39 33.05
CA SER A 663 -19.69 47.02 32.72
C SER A 663 -19.80 46.45 31.34
N GLN A 664 -19.15 47.09 30.38
CA GLN A 664 -19.07 46.64 28.98
C GLN A 664 -17.80 47.20 28.33
N MET A 665 -17.15 46.34 27.53
CA MET A 665 -16.03 46.74 26.69
C MET A 665 -16.27 46.19 25.28
N THR A 666 -15.97 46.98 24.24
CA THR A 666 -16.05 46.54 22.82
C THR A 666 -14.90 47.16 22.04
N GLY A 667 -14.43 46.45 21.04
CA GLY A 667 -13.41 46.94 20.14
C GLY A 667 -13.15 46.00 18.99
N THR A 668 -12.54 46.52 17.94
CA THR A 668 -12.06 45.77 16.80
C THR A 668 -10.55 45.81 16.77
N PHE A 669 -9.96 44.70 16.36
CA PHE A 669 -8.51 44.52 16.22
C PHE A 669 -8.18 44.06 14.82
N ASN A 670 -7.24 44.74 14.18
CA ASN A 670 -6.58 44.27 12.97
C ASN A 670 -5.27 43.60 13.40
N VAL A 671 -5.13 42.33 13.08
CA VAL A 671 -3.95 41.55 13.42
C VAL A 671 -3.07 41.44 12.20
N HIS A 672 -1.81 41.76 12.33
CA HIS A 672 -0.79 41.61 11.29
C HIS A 672 0.49 41.05 11.89
N ASN A 673 0.91 39.90 11.40
CA ASN A 673 2.11 39.19 11.89
C ASN A 673 2.15 39.08 13.44
N GLY A 674 1.01 38.75 14.05
CA GLY A 674 0.88 38.59 15.48
C GLY A 674 0.81 39.90 16.28
N VAL A 675 0.72 41.06 15.63
CA VAL A 675 0.50 42.34 16.29
C VAL A 675 -0.96 42.75 16.05
N ALA A 676 -1.73 42.85 17.12
CA ALA A 676 -3.12 43.29 17.12
C ALA A 676 -3.18 44.79 17.33
N GLN A 677 -3.71 45.54 16.39
CA GLN A 677 -3.92 46.99 16.44
C GLN A 677 -5.39 47.31 16.59
N THR A 678 -5.72 48.23 17.47
CA THR A 678 -7.09 48.78 17.66
C THR A 678 -7.11 50.26 17.61
N ASN A 679 -8.20 50.82 17.05
CA ASN A 679 -8.48 52.26 17.02
C ASN A 679 -9.83 52.61 17.62
N ASP A 680 -10.60 51.63 18.11
CA ASP A 680 -12.00 51.82 18.55
C ASP A 680 -12.34 51.10 19.85
N LEU A 681 -11.31 50.66 20.63
CA LEU A 681 -11.53 49.98 21.88
C LEU A 681 -12.20 50.95 22.87
N LYS A 682 -13.34 50.57 23.41
CA LYS A 682 -14.16 51.39 24.31
C LYS A 682 -14.59 50.54 25.50
N ALA A 683 -14.64 51.16 26.70
CA ALA A 683 -15.21 50.50 27.85
C ALA A 683 -16.01 51.48 28.70
N ALA A 684 -17.12 50.97 29.28
CA ALA A 684 -17.85 51.59 30.36
C ALA A 684 -17.37 51.01 31.68
N LEU A 685 -16.88 51.88 32.56
CA LEU A 685 -16.34 51.58 33.87
C LEU A 685 -17.32 52.05 34.96
N ASP A 686 -17.18 51.56 36.19
CA ASP A 686 -17.95 52.03 37.34
C ASP A 686 -17.65 53.51 37.63
N ILE A 687 -16.46 53.97 37.33
CA ILE A 687 -16.01 55.36 37.56
C ILE A 687 -16.11 56.31 36.35
N GLY A 688 -16.55 55.76 35.18
CA GLY A 688 -16.58 56.59 33.96
C GLY A 688 -16.52 55.77 32.68
N THR A 689 -15.91 56.28 31.68
CA THR A 689 -15.74 55.67 30.40
C THR A 689 -14.29 55.75 29.94
N MET A 690 -13.82 54.77 29.13
CA MET A 690 -12.52 54.81 28.49
C MET A 690 -12.61 54.52 26.99
N ALA A 691 -11.69 55.09 26.26
CA ALA A 691 -11.38 54.68 24.89
C ALA A 691 -9.87 54.48 24.76
N ALA A 692 -9.49 53.53 23.94
CA ALA A 692 -8.10 53.22 23.73
C ALA A 692 -7.79 52.94 22.26
N THR A 693 -6.60 53.32 21.87
CA THR A 693 -5.97 52.99 20.58
C THR A 693 -4.55 52.51 20.81
N GLY A 694 -4.07 51.71 19.92
CA GLY A 694 -2.67 51.21 20.03
C GLY A 694 -2.50 49.77 19.60
N THR A 695 -1.48 49.17 20.08
CA THR A 695 -1.06 47.84 19.67
C THR A 695 -0.86 46.89 20.85
N ILE A 696 -1.22 45.64 20.62
CA ILE A 696 -0.92 44.50 21.51
C ILE A 696 -0.09 43.52 20.69
N ASN A 697 1.15 43.30 21.08
CA ASN A 697 1.98 42.31 20.45
C ASN A 697 1.71 40.93 21.09
N LEU A 698 1.07 40.04 20.35
CA LEU A 698 0.69 38.70 20.84
C LEU A 698 1.90 37.78 20.98
N VAL A 699 3.00 38.03 20.25
CA VAL A 699 4.22 37.20 20.27
C VAL A 699 4.98 37.35 21.59
N ASN A 700 5.17 38.58 22.04
CA ASN A 700 5.92 38.90 23.28
C ASN A 700 5.02 39.45 24.38
N GLN A 701 3.69 39.50 24.14
CA GLN A 701 2.66 40.00 25.07
C GLN A 701 2.84 41.48 25.43
N GLY A 702 3.53 42.26 24.60
CA GLY A 702 3.82 43.65 24.82
C GLY A 702 2.62 44.57 24.56
N LEU A 703 2.47 45.61 25.37
CA LEU A 703 1.41 46.61 25.27
C LEU A 703 2.01 47.94 24.84
N ASN A 704 1.30 48.65 23.97
CA ASN A 704 1.53 50.05 23.65
C ASN A 704 0.18 50.69 23.34
N MET A 705 -0.53 51.15 24.40
CA MET A 705 -1.91 51.58 24.32
C MET A 705 -2.05 52.99 24.86
N HIS A 706 -2.59 53.89 24.04
CA HIS A 706 -3.00 55.22 24.42
C HIS A 706 -4.44 55.16 24.89
N VAL A 707 -4.68 55.45 26.13
CA VAL A 707 -6.00 55.35 26.79
C VAL A 707 -6.46 56.70 27.25
N THR A 708 -7.65 57.10 26.83
CA THR A 708 -8.32 58.29 27.37
C THR A 708 -9.42 57.84 28.33
N ALA A 709 -9.28 58.04 29.59
CA ALA A 709 -10.32 57.85 30.59
C ALA A 709 -11.09 59.16 30.83
N VAL A 710 -12.43 59.13 30.80
CA VAL A 710 -13.33 60.25 31.19
C VAL A 710 -14.09 59.81 32.42
N LEU A 711 -13.73 60.41 33.54
CA LEU A 711 -14.31 60.10 34.86
C LEU A 711 -15.65 60.75 35.03
N ASN A 712 -16.65 60.07 35.57
CA ASN A 712 -17.97 60.57 35.78
C ASN A 712 -17.94 61.73 36.74
N LYS A 713 -18.96 62.60 36.72
CA LYS A 713 -19.02 63.85 37.52
C LYS A 713 -18.94 63.62 39.02
N SER A 714 -19.56 62.57 39.52
CA SER A 714 -19.55 62.20 40.94
C SER A 714 -18.14 61.82 41.41
N PHE A 715 -17.39 61.02 40.62
CA PHE A 715 -16.02 60.73 40.95
C PHE A 715 -15.10 61.90 40.77
N SER A 716 -15.28 62.68 39.70
CA SER A 716 -14.53 63.90 39.41
C SER A 716 -14.64 64.95 40.54
N GLN A 717 -15.83 65.14 41.15
CA GLN A 717 -16.09 66.01 42.28
C GLN A 717 -15.52 65.51 43.63
N SER A 718 -15.53 64.17 43.85
CA SER A 718 -14.93 63.57 45.04
C SER A 718 -13.41 63.70 45.08
N VAL A 719 -12.80 63.85 43.93
CA VAL A 719 -11.36 63.94 43.72
C VAL A 719 -10.88 65.39 43.66
N GLY A 720 -11.81 66.33 43.37
CA GLY A 720 -11.52 67.77 43.19
C GLY A 720 -11.59 68.60 44.48
N GLY A 721 -10.68 68.42 45.48
CA GLY A 721 -10.56 69.29 46.64
C GLY A 721 -9.87 70.65 46.32
N THR A 722 -9.75 71.56 47.32
CA THR A 722 -9.10 72.86 47.23
C THR A 722 -7.59 72.83 47.05
N GLY A 723 -6.97 71.60 46.93
CA GLY A 723 -5.54 71.45 46.71
C GLY A 723 -5.17 71.23 45.25
N VAL A 724 -4.07 70.57 45.00
CA VAL A 724 -3.51 70.23 43.65
C VAL A 724 -4.55 69.59 42.73
N GLY A 725 -5.51 68.79 43.29
CA GLY A 725 -6.64 68.23 42.57
C GLY A 725 -7.61 69.22 41.96
N GLY A 726 -7.90 70.33 42.64
CA GLY A 726 -8.74 71.46 42.09
C GLY A 726 -8.11 72.09 40.85
N TYR A 727 -6.80 72.26 40.84
CA TYR A 727 -6.07 72.82 39.69
C TYR A 727 -6.07 71.83 38.49
N MET A 728 -5.94 70.58 38.73
CA MET A 728 -6.05 69.54 37.70
C MET A 728 -7.46 69.49 37.11
N ASN A 729 -8.50 69.58 37.96
CA ASN A 729 -9.86 69.58 37.48
C ASN A 729 -10.14 70.77 36.51
N THR A 730 -9.56 71.97 36.80
CA THR A 730 -9.62 73.12 35.89
C THR A 730 -8.79 72.89 34.62
N ALA A 731 -7.70 72.20 34.73
CA ALA A 731 -6.78 71.90 33.59
C ALA A 731 -7.23 70.78 32.65
N LEU A 732 -7.93 69.78 33.14
CA LEU A 732 -8.34 68.57 32.40
C LEU A 732 -9.84 68.29 32.51
N GLY A 733 -10.64 69.20 33.05
CA GLY A 733 -12.09 69.14 33.09
C GLY A 733 -12.69 69.51 31.75
N ASN A 734 -13.63 68.74 31.26
CA ASN A 734 -14.39 69.05 30.06
C ASN A 734 -15.62 69.93 30.38
N LYS A 735 -16.36 70.34 29.36
CA LYS A 735 -17.56 71.22 29.47
C LYS A 735 -18.68 70.64 30.36
N ASN A 736 -18.69 69.35 30.65
CA ASN A 736 -19.66 68.62 31.49
C ASN A 736 -19.19 68.52 32.97
N GLY A 737 -17.97 69.00 33.28
CA GLY A 737 -17.35 68.89 34.60
C GLY A 737 -16.85 67.43 34.87
N GLU A 738 -16.59 66.71 33.85
CA GLU A 738 -15.97 65.39 33.88
C GLU A 738 -14.43 65.50 33.70
N LEU A 739 -13.63 64.76 34.46
CA LEU A 739 -12.17 64.77 34.40
C LEU A 739 -11.67 63.86 33.29
N VAL A 740 -10.90 64.37 32.38
CA VAL A 740 -10.31 63.62 31.23
C VAL A 740 -8.86 63.35 31.52
N ILE A 741 -8.49 62.10 31.63
CA ILE A 741 -7.13 61.68 31.96
C ILE A 741 -6.58 60.78 30.82
N PRO A 742 -5.72 61.30 29.98
CA PRO A 742 -4.97 60.46 29.01
C PRO A 742 -3.80 59.81 29.73
N VAL A 743 -3.72 58.50 29.51
CA VAL A 743 -2.64 57.62 30.02
C VAL A 743 -2.06 56.72 28.91
N LEU A 744 -0.80 56.46 29.01
CA LEU A 744 -0.11 55.49 28.17
C LEU A 744 0.07 54.19 28.98
N ILE A 745 -0.37 53.09 28.44
CA ILE A 745 -0.18 51.77 29.02
C ILE A 745 0.87 51.03 28.17
N THR A 746 1.97 50.70 28.81
CA THR A 746 3.11 49.98 28.23
C THR A 746 3.46 48.74 29.05
N GLY A 747 4.57 48.05 28.73
CA GLY A 747 5.01 46.86 29.42
C GLY A 747 4.38 45.61 28.83
N SER A 748 4.17 44.56 29.66
CA SER A 748 3.54 43.31 29.24
C SER A 748 2.12 43.17 29.79
N MET A 749 1.34 42.25 29.19
CA MET A 749 -0.06 42.02 29.61
C MET A 749 -0.19 41.54 31.06
N ASP A 750 0.82 40.88 31.61
CA ASP A 750 0.88 40.44 33.01
C ASP A 750 1.46 41.47 33.97
N HIS A 751 2.24 42.46 33.47
CA HIS A 751 2.85 43.57 34.22
C HIS A 751 2.69 44.90 33.46
N PRO A 752 1.45 45.42 33.35
CA PRO A 752 1.21 46.69 32.65
C PRO A 752 1.76 47.85 33.46
N LEU A 753 2.41 48.82 32.78
CA LEU A 753 2.92 50.04 33.32
C LEU A 753 2.02 51.19 32.84
N VAL A 754 1.52 51.98 33.77
CA VAL A 754 0.61 53.12 33.49
C VAL A 754 1.37 54.42 33.77
N ALA A 755 1.41 55.30 32.79
CA ALA A 755 2.02 56.59 32.89
C ALA A 755 1.12 57.66 32.26
N PRO A 756 1.23 58.97 32.65
CA PRO A 756 0.54 60.09 31.97
C PRO A 756 0.95 60.14 30.49
N ASP A 757 -0.02 60.23 29.59
CA ASP A 757 0.24 60.49 28.19
C ASP A 757 0.40 62.00 27.93
N VAL A 758 1.61 62.49 28.16
CA VAL A 758 1.96 63.91 28.11
C VAL A 758 1.73 64.50 26.72
N GLU A 759 1.97 63.66 25.67
CA GLU A 759 1.76 64.10 24.29
C GLU A 759 0.27 64.30 23.97
N GLN A 760 -0.54 63.36 24.37
CA GLN A 760 -1.98 63.41 24.20
C GLN A 760 -2.62 64.56 25.02
N ILE A 761 -2.12 64.83 26.24
CA ILE A 761 -2.53 65.95 27.07
C ILE A 761 -2.24 67.26 26.35
N ALA A 762 -1.04 67.44 25.81
CA ALA A 762 -0.65 68.69 25.09
C ALA A 762 -1.52 68.87 23.82
N LYS A 763 -1.73 67.84 23.03
CA LYS A 763 -2.58 67.88 21.82
C LYS A 763 -4.02 68.21 22.13
N MET A 764 -4.63 67.63 23.17
CA MET A 764 -6.01 67.90 23.59
C MET A 764 -6.20 69.38 24.05
N LYS A 765 -5.26 69.91 24.79
CA LYS A 765 -5.25 71.37 25.24
C LYS A 765 -5.10 72.28 24.06
N MET A 766 -4.16 72.05 23.17
CA MET A 766 -3.92 72.97 22.02
C MET A 766 -5.16 73.08 21.13
N ASN A 767 -5.90 71.96 20.93
CA ASN A 767 -7.05 71.88 20.05
C ASN A 767 -8.39 72.09 20.76
N ASN A 768 -8.41 72.33 22.06
CA ASN A 768 -9.61 72.53 22.90
C ASN A 768 -10.63 71.34 22.76
N LEU A 769 -10.13 70.11 22.58
CA LEU A 769 -10.90 68.89 22.24
C LEU A 769 -10.99 67.91 23.42
N LEU A 770 -11.46 68.37 24.59
CA LEU A 770 -11.70 67.44 25.70
C LEU A 770 -13.01 66.62 25.48
N PRO A 771 -12.95 65.31 25.30
CA PRO A 771 -14.13 64.50 25.05
C PRO A 771 -15.06 64.36 26.23
N THR A 772 -16.37 64.12 26.00
CA THR A 772 -17.35 63.80 27.04
C THR A 772 -17.57 62.25 27.12
N ALA A 773 -18.04 61.74 28.26
CA ALA A 773 -18.31 60.29 28.44
C ALA A 773 -19.35 59.81 27.43
N GLY A 774 -20.43 60.52 27.18
CA GLY A 774 -21.42 60.17 26.18
C GLY A 774 -20.86 60.24 24.75
N GLY A 775 -19.95 61.17 24.46
CA GLY A 775 -19.27 61.29 23.17
C GLY A 775 -18.29 60.10 22.86
N LEU A 776 -17.63 59.67 23.93
CA LEU A 776 -16.72 58.49 23.80
C LEU A 776 -17.45 57.21 23.45
N LEU A 777 -18.61 56.95 24.03
CA LEU A 777 -19.38 55.71 23.81
C LEU A 777 -20.23 55.75 22.54
N SER A 778 -20.86 56.89 22.17
CA SER A 778 -21.83 57.01 21.09
C SER A 778 -21.22 57.09 19.69
N GLY A 779 -19.93 57.41 19.53
CA GLY A 779 -19.29 57.59 18.22
C GLY A 779 -19.87 58.71 17.36
N LYS A 780 -20.87 59.52 17.88
CA LYS A 780 -21.48 60.67 17.22
C LYS A 780 -20.80 61.99 17.63
N GLY A 781 -19.90 62.38 16.83
CA GLY A 781 -19.13 63.62 17.05
C GLY A 781 -17.64 63.39 16.89
N GLY A 782 -17.19 63.28 15.69
CA GLY A 782 -15.81 62.93 15.35
C GLY A 782 -15.28 61.76 16.16
N GLY A 783 -15.62 60.55 15.77
CA GLY A 783 -15.34 59.34 16.54
C GLY A 783 -13.97 59.31 17.17
N VAL A 784 -13.79 58.66 18.30
CA VAL A 784 -12.50 58.53 19.01
C VAL A 784 -11.38 58.14 18.10
N GLY A 785 -11.67 57.26 17.11
CA GLY A 785 -10.76 56.99 16.01
C GLY A 785 -10.44 58.21 15.12
N GLY A 786 -11.39 59.07 14.85
CA GLY A 786 -11.17 60.36 14.13
C GLY A 786 -10.46 61.41 14.96
N LEU A 787 -10.78 61.53 16.27
CA LEU A 787 -10.13 62.43 17.17
C LEU A 787 -8.69 61.96 17.53
N VAL A 788 -8.52 60.70 17.84
CA VAL A 788 -7.21 60.14 18.17
C VAL A 788 -6.38 59.90 16.90
N GLY A 789 -7.01 59.43 15.79
CA GLY A 789 -6.34 59.37 14.51
C GLY A 789 -5.94 60.67 13.89
N GLY A 790 -6.77 61.72 14.05
CA GLY A 790 -6.42 63.09 13.66
C GLY A 790 -5.38 63.73 14.56
N LEU A 791 -5.30 63.35 15.82
CA LEU A 791 -4.30 63.84 16.77
C LEU A 791 -2.93 63.14 16.63
N LEU A 792 -2.95 61.86 16.19
CA LEU A 792 -1.72 61.01 16.02
C LEU A 792 -1.21 60.95 14.57
N GLY A 793 -2.04 61.34 13.60
CA GLY A 793 -1.75 61.23 12.18
C GLY A 793 -1.45 62.53 11.47
N GLY A 794 -0.40 63.20 11.87
CA GLY A 794 0.15 64.37 11.10
C GLY A 794 1.19 63.91 10.11
N GLY A 795 0.79 63.44 8.92
CA GLY A 795 1.73 63.11 7.85
C GLY A 795 1.06 62.55 6.59
N ASN A 796 0.84 63.43 5.61
CA ASN A 796 0.60 63.16 4.19
C ASN A 796 -0.59 62.27 3.75
N GLN A 797 -1.72 62.92 3.45
CA GLN A 797 -2.64 62.46 2.40
C GLN A 797 -2.14 62.90 1.03
N SER A 798 -1.74 61.97 0.20
CA SER A 798 -1.83 62.13 -1.26
C SER A 798 -2.95 61.24 -1.77
N GLN A 799 -3.96 61.86 -2.32
CA GLN A 799 -5.05 61.28 -3.08
C GLN A 799 -4.49 60.57 -4.30
N GLN A 800 -4.88 59.34 -4.50
CA GLN A 800 -4.97 58.76 -5.86
C GLN A 800 -6.17 57.84 -5.96
N GLN A 801 -7.18 58.30 -6.71
CA GLN A 801 -8.23 57.47 -7.30
C GLN A 801 -7.62 56.53 -8.34
N GLY A 802 -7.99 55.25 -8.30
CA GLY A 802 -7.61 54.35 -9.36
C GLY A 802 -8.24 52.95 -9.22
N LYS A 803 -9.34 52.80 -9.92
CA LYS A 803 -9.94 51.61 -10.55
C LYS A 803 -9.66 50.23 -9.95
N SER A 804 -10.80 49.59 -9.56
CA SER A 804 -11.03 48.16 -9.38
C SER A 804 -10.42 47.26 -10.47
N GLN A 805 -9.65 46.31 -10.06
CA GLN A 805 -9.53 45.02 -10.77
C GLN A 805 -9.67 43.90 -9.74
N GLN A 806 -10.63 43.03 -10.03
CA GLN A 806 -10.82 41.75 -9.35
C GLN A 806 -9.61 40.85 -9.61
N GLN A 807 -8.93 40.46 -8.57
CA GLN A 807 -8.10 39.25 -8.62
C GLN A 807 -8.62 38.27 -7.59
N GLN A 808 -9.03 37.13 -8.08
CA GLN A 808 -9.34 35.95 -7.30
C GLN A 808 -8.08 35.52 -6.53
N ASN A 809 -8.16 35.52 -5.22
CA ASN A 809 -7.15 34.90 -4.38
C ASN A 809 -7.65 33.53 -3.94
N ASN A 810 -6.97 32.51 -4.39
CA ASN A 810 -7.06 31.15 -3.87
C ASN A 810 -6.28 31.08 -2.58
N ASN A 811 -6.86 30.55 -1.55
CA ASN A 811 -6.22 30.45 -0.26
C ASN A 811 -6.37 29.11 0.43
N PRO A 812 -5.43 28.78 1.25
CA PRO A 812 -5.16 27.49 1.84
C PRO A 812 -5.11 27.42 3.37
N LEU A 813 -5.03 26.24 3.95
CA LEU A 813 -5.39 25.98 5.31
C LEU A 813 -4.83 24.69 5.93
N GLY A 814 -4.48 24.56 7.14
CA GLY A 814 -4.33 23.32 7.79
C GLY A 814 -3.68 23.24 9.17
N GLY A 815 -4.25 23.08 10.34
CA GLY A 815 -3.70 22.83 11.66
C GLY A 815 -4.27 23.68 12.79
N VAL A 816 -5.56 23.61 12.94
CA VAL A 816 -6.38 24.67 13.51
C VAL A 816 -6.40 24.80 15.02
N LEU A 817 -6.34 23.70 15.74
CA LEU A 817 -6.58 23.77 17.18
C LEU A 817 -5.37 24.19 17.99
N GLY A 818 -4.18 23.78 17.55
CA GLY A 818 -2.95 24.08 18.26
C GLY A 818 -2.51 25.53 18.18
N GLY A 819 -2.77 26.15 17.00
CA GLY A 819 -2.29 27.49 16.74
C GLY A 819 -3.12 28.65 17.32
N ILE A 820 -4.41 28.42 17.47
CA ILE A 820 -5.30 29.44 18.08
C ILE A 820 -5.20 29.40 19.60
N LEU A 821 -4.80 28.28 20.19
CA LEU A 821 -4.98 27.99 21.59
C LEU A 821 -3.66 27.76 22.36
N GLY A 822 -2.51 27.71 21.69
CA GLY A 822 -1.28 27.31 22.35
C GLY A 822 -0.05 28.08 21.94
N GLY A 823 0.14 29.31 22.45
CA GLY A 823 1.46 29.93 22.54
C GLY A 823 2.29 29.32 23.67
N GLY A 824 2.54 28.02 23.61
CA GLY A 824 3.29 27.29 24.62
C GLY A 824 4.80 27.54 24.53
N LYS A 825 5.40 28.18 25.49
CA LYS A 825 6.84 28.27 25.67
C LYS A 825 7.41 26.89 25.91
N LYS A 826 8.39 26.49 25.08
CA LYS A 826 9.36 25.44 25.47
C LYS A 826 10.37 26.05 26.47
N HIS A 827 10.54 25.40 27.57
CA HIS A 827 11.78 25.33 28.33
C HIS A 827 12.57 24.13 27.90
#